data_263d3f0b7f60c64670f75c77011643fd
#
_entry.id   263d3f0b7f60c64670f75c77011643fd
#
_cell.length_a   1.000
_cell.length_b   1.000
_cell.length_c   1.000
_cell.angle_alpha   90.00
_cell.angle_beta   90.00
_cell.angle_gamma   90.00
#
_symmetry.space_group_name_H-M   'P 1'
#
loop_
_entity.id
_entity.type
_entity.pdbx_description
1 polymer ?
#
loop_
_entity_poly.entity_id
_entity_poly.type
_entity_poly.pdbx_seq_one_letter_code
_entity_poly.pdbx_strand_id
1 'polypeptide(L)'
;MTVVWGVIGMGLGVLIAAQLVWPELNFDLPWTSFGRLRPLHTNAVIFAFGGCALFATSYYVVQRTSQARLISDTLAAFTFWGWQAVIVGAVLTLPQGFTTSKEYAELEWPLAILLAIVWITYAIVFFGTIVKRKVKHIYVGNWFYGAFILVTAMLHIVNHMSLPVSWFKSYSAYSGATDAMVQWWYGHNAVGFFLTTGFLGMMYYFVPKQAERPVYSYRLSIVHFWALISLYIWAGPHHLHYTALPDWAQSLGMVMSLILLAPSWGGMINGMMTLSGAWHKLRTDPILRFLVVSLAFYGMSTFEGPMMAIKTVNALSHYTDWTIGHVHAGALGWVAMISIGSLYHLIPKVFGRPQMHSIGLINAHFWLATIGTVLYIASMWVNGITQGLMWRAVNEDGTLTYSFVEALVASHPGFIVRMIGGGFFLTGMLLMAYNTWRTAYNYKVVRQFAIMTVVWGIVGMTVGVLIAAQLVWPDLNFGLPWTSFGRLRPLHTNAVIFAFGGCALFATSYYAVQRTCQVRLFSDTLASFTFWGWQLVILLAAISLPLGYTSSKEYAELEWPIDILITVVWVAYAVVFFGTLVKRKVKHIYVGNWFFGGFILTVAMLHVVNNLELPVTFTKSYSLYAGATDAMVQWWYGHNAVGFFLTAGFLGMMYYFVPKQAERPVYSYRLSIVHFWALIAVYIWAGPHHLHYTALPDWAQSLGMVMSLILLAPSWGGMINGMMTLSGAWHKLRSDPILRFLVVSLAFYGMSTFEGPMMAIKTVNALSHYTDWTIGHVHAGALGWVAMVSIGSLYHLIPKVFGREKMYSLGLINAHFWLATIGTVLYIASMWVNGITQGLMWRAVNEDGTLTYSFVEALAAGHPGFIVRMLGGFIFLLGMFLMAYNTWRTGLLITIRWSASSPL
;
A
#
# COMPACT_ATOMS: atom_id res chain seq x y z
N MET A 1 -5.71 11.34 0.59
CA MET A 1 -6.17 12.61 1.20
C MET A 1 -7.52 13.08 0.64
N THR A 2 -7.78 13.01 -0.67
CA THR A 2 -9.10 13.43 -1.22
C THR A 2 -10.29 12.78 -0.49
N VAL A 3 -10.28 11.47 -0.33
CA VAL A 3 -11.38 10.76 0.36
C VAL A 3 -11.49 11.16 1.84
N VAL A 4 -10.36 11.39 2.50
CA VAL A 4 -10.32 11.83 3.92
C VAL A 4 -10.97 13.22 4.06
N TRP A 5 -10.52 14.18 3.25
CA TRP A 5 -11.09 15.54 3.27
C TRP A 5 -12.55 15.57 2.79
N GLY A 6 -12.92 14.64 1.89
CA GLY A 6 -14.32 14.48 1.49
C GLY A 6 -15.21 14.07 2.67
N VAL A 7 -14.80 13.11 3.48
CA VAL A 7 -15.55 12.71 4.69
C VAL A 7 -15.61 13.85 5.70
N ILE A 8 -14.48 14.52 5.97
CA ILE A 8 -14.41 15.64 6.94
C ILE A 8 -15.27 16.81 6.47
N GLY A 9 -15.08 17.27 5.24
CA GLY A 9 -15.81 18.42 4.69
C GLY A 9 -17.32 18.19 4.60
N MET A 10 -17.76 16.99 4.16
CA MET A 10 -19.18 16.64 4.13
C MET A 10 -19.74 16.46 5.55
N GLY A 11 -18.95 15.95 6.49
CA GLY A 11 -19.34 15.87 7.91
C GLY A 11 -19.58 17.25 8.52
N LEU A 12 -18.71 18.22 8.25
CA LEU A 12 -18.93 19.63 8.63
C LEU A 12 -20.20 20.20 7.97
N GLY A 13 -20.44 19.88 6.70
CA GLY A 13 -21.65 20.30 6.00
C GLY A 13 -22.93 19.76 6.63
N VAL A 14 -22.93 18.50 7.07
CA VAL A 14 -24.07 17.93 7.80
C VAL A 14 -24.26 18.60 9.17
N LEU A 15 -23.16 18.89 9.87
CA LEU A 15 -23.22 19.57 11.17
C LEU A 15 -23.84 20.97 11.03
N ILE A 16 -23.38 21.80 10.08
CA ILE A 16 -23.95 23.12 9.89
C ILE A 16 -25.39 23.07 9.37
N ALA A 17 -25.75 22.04 8.58
CA ALA A 17 -27.15 21.84 8.18
C ALA A 17 -28.02 21.44 9.40
N ALA A 18 -27.48 20.63 10.32
CA ALA A 18 -28.15 20.29 11.57
C ALA A 18 -28.31 21.47 12.52
N GLN A 19 -27.36 22.41 12.55
CA GLN A 19 -27.45 23.66 13.33
C GLN A 19 -28.59 24.58 12.89
N LEU A 20 -29.04 24.47 11.62
CA LEU A 20 -30.23 25.20 11.16
C LEU A 20 -31.53 24.60 11.72
N VAL A 21 -31.52 23.32 12.11
CA VAL A 21 -32.64 22.61 12.73
C VAL A 21 -32.59 22.68 14.26
N TRP A 22 -31.39 22.50 14.82
CA TRP A 22 -31.10 22.50 16.25
C TRP A 22 -29.92 23.43 16.54
N PRO A 23 -30.15 24.73 16.83
CA PRO A 23 -29.08 25.69 17.09
C PRO A 23 -28.16 25.32 18.26
N GLU A 24 -28.65 24.51 19.21
CA GLU A 24 -27.88 24.04 20.36
C GLU A 24 -26.66 23.19 19.97
N LEU A 25 -26.62 22.67 18.75
CA LEU A 25 -25.45 21.97 18.22
C LEU A 25 -24.25 22.88 17.94
N ASN A 26 -24.34 24.18 18.30
CA ASN A 26 -23.18 25.05 18.43
C ASN A 26 -22.38 24.80 19.73
N PHE A 27 -22.96 24.00 20.67
CA PHE A 27 -22.34 23.63 21.96
C PHE A 27 -21.92 24.84 22.83
N ASP A 28 -22.48 26.01 22.58
CA ASP A 28 -22.13 27.30 23.19
C ASP A 28 -20.63 27.65 23.11
N LEU A 29 -19.92 27.10 22.11
CA LEU A 29 -18.51 27.35 21.89
C LEU A 29 -18.34 28.31 20.68
N PRO A 30 -17.55 29.40 20.84
CA PRO A 30 -17.37 30.36 19.74
C PRO A 30 -16.86 29.73 18.44
N TRP A 31 -15.97 28.74 18.52
CA TRP A 31 -15.33 28.08 17.37
C TRP A 31 -16.23 27.05 16.66
N THR A 32 -17.35 26.64 17.26
CA THR A 32 -18.33 25.74 16.66
C THR A 32 -19.60 26.46 16.20
N SER A 33 -19.65 27.78 16.30
CA SER A 33 -20.77 28.57 15.80
C SER A 33 -20.91 28.41 14.28
N PHE A 34 -22.15 28.50 13.76
CA PHE A 34 -22.44 28.40 12.33
C PHE A 34 -21.56 29.34 11.49
N GLY A 35 -21.41 30.60 11.92
CA GLY A 35 -20.59 31.60 11.22
C GLY A 35 -19.10 31.26 11.14
N ARG A 36 -18.58 30.43 12.06
CA ARG A 36 -17.17 29.96 12.04
C ARG A 36 -17.03 28.65 11.25
N LEU A 37 -18.00 27.76 11.38
CA LEU A 37 -17.95 26.47 10.67
C LEU A 37 -18.29 26.59 9.18
N ARG A 38 -19.12 27.57 8.77
CA ARG A 38 -19.48 27.73 7.36
C ARG A 38 -18.26 27.98 6.46
N PRO A 39 -17.37 28.98 6.70
CA PRO A 39 -16.17 29.18 5.89
C PRO A 39 -15.21 27.99 6.00
N LEU A 40 -15.12 27.33 7.16
CA LEU A 40 -14.33 26.10 7.31
C LEU A 40 -14.87 24.97 6.42
N HIS A 41 -16.22 24.77 6.39
CA HIS A 41 -16.84 23.80 5.49
C HIS A 41 -16.54 24.13 4.02
N THR A 42 -16.69 25.37 3.61
CA THR A 42 -16.43 25.82 2.24
C THR A 42 -14.98 25.51 1.83
N ASN A 43 -14.00 25.86 2.68
CA ASN A 43 -12.59 25.56 2.44
C ASN A 43 -12.32 24.04 2.40
N ALA A 44 -12.96 23.25 3.28
CA ALA A 44 -12.78 21.80 3.33
C ALA A 44 -13.32 21.09 2.08
N VAL A 45 -14.48 21.52 1.55
CA VAL A 45 -15.07 20.85 0.37
C VAL A 45 -14.48 21.37 -0.95
N ILE A 46 -14.24 22.67 -1.09
CA ILE A 46 -13.71 23.25 -2.32
C ILE A 46 -12.21 22.95 -2.44
N PHE A 47 -11.42 23.39 -1.48
CA PHE A 47 -9.95 23.35 -1.60
C PHE A 47 -9.34 22.08 -1.06
N ALA A 48 -9.82 21.53 0.07
CA ALA A 48 -9.24 20.29 0.56
C ALA A 48 -9.72 19.07 -0.24
N PHE A 49 -11.02 18.84 -0.38
CA PHE A 49 -11.54 17.71 -1.17
C PHE A 49 -11.34 17.95 -2.66
N GLY A 50 -11.90 19.03 -3.21
CA GLY A 50 -11.84 19.34 -4.65
C GLY A 50 -10.42 19.60 -5.14
N GLY A 51 -9.61 20.38 -4.40
CA GLY A 51 -8.22 20.63 -4.74
C GLY A 51 -7.36 19.37 -4.75
N CYS A 52 -7.48 18.50 -3.73
CA CYS A 52 -6.78 17.21 -3.74
C CYS A 52 -7.22 16.31 -4.91
N ALA A 53 -8.51 16.34 -5.30
CA ALA A 53 -9.00 15.62 -6.47
C ALA A 53 -8.38 16.16 -7.77
N LEU A 54 -8.31 17.49 -7.91
CA LEU A 54 -7.70 18.15 -9.07
C LEU A 54 -6.20 17.83 -9.18
N PHE A 55 -5.43 17.93 -8.10
CA PHE A 55 -4.01 17.58 -8.13
C PHE A 55 -3.79 16.12 -8.49
N ALA A 56 -4.52 15.20 -7.86
CA ALA A 56 -4.38 13.77 -8.12
C ALA A 56 -4.70 13.42 -9.58
N THR A 57 -5.79 13.96 -10.11
CA THR A 57 -6.23 13.65 -11.48
C THR A 57 -5.41 14.37 -12.54
N SER A 58 -5.05 15.65 -12.35
CA SER A 58 -4.22 16.38 -13.31
C SER A 58 -2.81 15.79 -13.43
N TYR A 59 -2.18 15.43 -12.30
CA TYR A 59 -0.89 14.75 -12.31
C TYR A 59 -0.95 13.37 -12.98
N TYR A 60 -2.03 12.64 -12.77
CA TYR A 60 -2.23 11.37 -13.47
C TYR A 60 -2.46 11.58 -14.96
N VAL A 61 -3.36 12.48 -15.35
CA VAL A 61 -3.74 12.71 -16.75
C VAL A 61 -2.57 13.27 -17.56
N VAL A 62 -1.86 14.28 -17.04
CA VAL A 62 -0.75 14.90 -17.76
C VAL A 62 0.38 13.90 -18.05
N GLN A 63 0.71 13.02 -17.12
CA GLN A 63 1.71 11.97 -17.36
C GLN A 63 1.27 10.97 -18.44
N ARG A 64 0.01 10.52 -18.38
CA ARG A 64 -0.54 9.53 -19.31
C ARG A 64 -0.68 10.07 -20.72
N THR A 65 -1.17 11.28 -20.85
CA THR A 65 -1.42 11.93 -22.15
C THR A 65 -0.15 12.51 -22.78
N SER A 66 0.82 12.90 -21.99
CA SER A 66 2.14 13.36 -22.45
C SER A 66 3.14 12.21 -22.66
N GLN A 67 2.82 10.97 -22.21
CA GLN A 67 3.74 9.84 -22.19
C GLN A 67 5.10 10.16 -21.52
N ALA A 68 5.06 11.03 -20.51
CA ALA A 68 6.22 11.51 -19.78
C ALA A 68 5.96 11.47 -18.27
N ARG A 69 7.01 11.23 -17.49
CA ARG A 69 6.92 11.39 -16.02
C ARG A 69 6.81 12.87 -15.66
N LEU A 70 6.31 13.14 -14.44
CA LEU A 70 6.38 14.49 -13.88
C LEU A 70 7.82 15.00 -13.93
N ILE A 71 7.98 16.29 -14.25
CA ILE A 71 9.30 16.90 -14.41
C ILE A 71 10.18 16.80 -13.16
N SER A 72 9.56 16.86 -11.98
CA SER A 72 10.21 16.77 -10.68
C SER A 72 9.34 16.10 -9.64
N ASP A 73 9.82 15.00 -9.09
CA ASP A 73 9.17 14.29 -7.99
C ASP A 73 9.24 15.12 -6.69
N THR A 74 10.32 15.87 -6.47
CA THR A 74 10.51 16.72 -5.29
C THR A 74 9.52 17.87 -5.26
N LEU A 75 9.37 18.60 -6.38
CA LEU A 75 8.38 19.69 -6.48
C LEU A 75 6.95 19.16 -6.37
N ALA A 76 6.65 17.98 -6.94
CA ALA A 76 5.34 17.36 -6.80
C ALA A 76 5.04 16.96 -5.33
N ALA A 77 6.04 16.46 -4.61
CA ALA A 77 5.93 16.19 -3.17
C ALA A 77 5.76 17.48 -2.36
N PHE A 78 6.50 18.54 -2.69
CA PHE A 78 6.36 19.85 -2.06
C PHE A 78 4.94 20.41 -2.31
N THR A 79 4.42 20.32 -3.53
CA THR A 79 3.04 20.72 -3.84
C THR A 79 2.04 19.97 -2.96
N PHE A 80 2.20 18.65 -2.78
CA PHE A 80 1.29 17.86 -1.95
C PHE A 80 1.34 18.28 -0.47
N TRP A 81 2.53 18.33 0.13
CA TRP A 81 2.67 18.65 1.55
C TRP A 81 2.39 20.11 1.86
N GLY A 82 2.80 21.03 0.98
CA GLY A 82 2.49 22.45 1.09
C GLY A 82 0.98 22.70 1.01
N TRP A 83 0.27 22.01 0.11
CA TRP A 83 -1.18 22.07 0.04
C TRP A 83 -1.85 21.55 1.33
N GLN A 84 -1.35 20.43 1.90
CA GLN A 84 -1.85 19.96 3.20
C GLN A 84 -1.58 20.97 4.32
N ALA A 85 -0.43 21.64 4.31
CA ALA A 85 -0.10 22.69 5.29
C ALA A 85 -1.07 23.88 5.19
N VAL A 86 -1.42 24.33 3.98
CA VAL A 86 -2.44 25.39 3.78
C VAL A 86 -3.79 24.95 4.34
N ILE A 87 -4.24 23.70 4.04
CA ILE A 87 -5.51 23.18 4.56
C ILE A 87 -5.52 23.12 6.09
N VAL A 88 -4.45 22.60 6.70
CA VAL A 88 -4.32 22.55 8.16
C VAL A 88 -4.29 23.96 8.75
N GLY A 89 -3.61 24.91 8.09
CA GLY A 89 -3.65 26.32 8.45
C GLY A 89 -5.07 26.88 8.46
N ALA A 90 -5.88 26.58 7.44
CA ALA A 90 -7.30 26.97 7.40
C ALA A 90 -8.11 26.36 8.56
N VAL A 91 -7.91 25.06 8.84
CA VAL A 91 -8.56 24.37 9.97
C VAL A 91 -8.23 25.01 11.32
N LEU A 92 -7.02 25.52 11.47
CA LEU A 92 -6.56 26.14 12.73
C LEU A 92 -7.03 27.61 12.86
N THR A 93 -7.08 28.37 11.75
CA THR A 93 -7.31 29.82 11.79
C THR A 93 -8.79 30.21 11.69
N LEU A 94 -9.55 29.58 10.80
CA LEU A 94 -10.94 29.97 10.55
C LEU A 94 -11.87 29.79 11.75
N PRO A 95 -11.84 28.69 12.52
CA PRO A 95 -12.67 28.56 13.72
C PRO A 95 -12.33 29.59 14.81
N GLN A 96 -11.08 30.06 14.85
CA GLN A 96 -10.67 31.13 15.78
C GLN A 96 -11.05 32.53 15.30
N GLY A 97 -11.50 32.66 14.03
CA GLY A 97 -11.93 33.93 13.43
C GLY A 97 -10.82 34.75 12.77
N PHE A 98 -9.66 34.15 12.55
CA PHE A 98 -8.62 34.77 11.76
C PHE A 98 -8.96 34.63 10.28
N THR A 99 -9.58 35.66 9.71
CA THR A 99 -10.12 35.67 8.36
C THR A 99 -10.08 37.05 7.76
N THR A 100 -9.88 37.14 6.43
CA THR A 100 -10.04 38.35 5.65
C THR A 100 -11.51 38.72 5.46
N SER A 101 -12.46 37.82 5.73
CA SER A 101 -13.91 37.94 5.45
C SER A 101 -14.27 38.02 3.97
N LYS A 102 -13.33 37.68 3.07
CA LYS A 102 -13.59 37.56 1.61
C LYS A 102 -14.04 36.15 1.28
N GLU A 103 -15.20 36.00 0.67
CA GLU A 103 -15.74 34.66 0.34
C GLU A 103 -14.85 33.92 -0.66
N TYR A 104 -14.55 32.62 -0.39
CA TYR A 104 -13.57 31.77 -1.07
C TYR A 104 -12.11 32.24 -0.98
N ALA A 105 -11.84 33.27 -0.21
CA ALA A 105 -10.51 33.89 -0.05
C ALA A 105 -10.28 34.30 1.42
N GLU A 106 -10.84 33.51 2.35
CA GLU A 106 -10.89 33.82 3.76
C GLU A 106 -9.53 33.83 4.46
N LEU A 107 -8.50 33.17 3.86
CA LEU A 107 -7.20 33.00 4.50
C LEU A 107 -6.41 34.31 4.58
N GLU A 108 -5.85 34.60 5.75
CA GLU A 108 -4.98 35.74 5.99
C GLU A 108 -3.66 35.63 5.21
N TRP A 109 -3.00 36.77 5.02
CA TRP A 109 -1.85 36.97 4.13
C TRP A 109 -0.71 35.91 4.26
N PRO A 110 -0.32 35.37 5.44
CA PRO A 110 0.76 34.39 5.49
C PRO A 110 0.38 33.07 4.82
N LEU A 111 -0.87 32.63 4.99
CA LEU A 111 -1.37 31.42 4.35
C LEU A 111 -1.65 31.67 2.86
N ALA A 112 -2.08 32.87 2.47
CA ALA A 112 -2.26 33.27 1.10
C ALA A 112 -0.94 33.26 0.32
N ILE A 113 0.18 33.71 0.93
CA ILE A 113 1.53 33.64 0.34
C ILE A 113 1.98 32.17 0.21
N LEU A 114 1.81 31.36 1.26
CA LEU A 114 2.15 29.94 1.19
C LEU A 114 1.38 29.24 0.06
N LEU A 115 0.09 29.56 -0.08
CA LEU A 115 -0.75 29.04 -1.16
C LEU A 115 -0.19 29.44 -2.53
N ALA A 116 0.20 30.69 -2.72
CA ALA A 116 0.80 31.17 -3.98
C ALA A 116 2.09 30.41 -4.33
N ILE A 117 2.98 30.16 -3.34
CA ILE A 117 4.21 29.40 -3.53
C ILE A 117 3.90 27.96 -3.95
N VAL A 118 2.96 27.30 -3.26
CA VAL A 118 2.53 25.93 -3.59
C VAL A 118 1.92 25.88 -5.00
N TRP A 119 1.15 26.89 -5.36
CA TRP A 119 0.52 26.96 -6.67
C TRP A 119 1.53 27.15 -7.81
N ILE A 120 2.55 27.98 -7.61
CA ILE A 120 3.67 28.15 -8.57
C ILE A 120 4.39 26.81 -8.77
N THR A 121 4.68 26.07 -7.68
CA THR A 121 5.33 24.76 -7.83
C THR A 121 4.45 23.74 -8.56
N TYR A 122 3.14 23.79 -8.33
CA TYR A 122 2.17 22.98 -9.07
C TYR A 122 2.18 23.31 -10.57
N ALA A 123 2.18 24.60 -10.91
CA ALA A 123 2.26 25.07 -12.29
C ALA A 123 3.56 24.62 -12.98
N ILE A 124 4.71 24.75 -12.31
CA ILE A 124 6.00 24.29 -12.84
C ILE A 124 5.96 22.79 -13.12
N VAL A 125 5.42 21.97 -12.21
CA VAL A 125 5.36 20.51 -12.38
C VAL A 125 4.43 20.15 -13.54
N PHE A 126 3.26 20.77 -13.63
CA PHE A 126 2.29 20.44 -14.67
C PHE A 126 2.77 20.88 -16.05
N PHE A 127 3.14 22.15 -16.24
CA PHE A 127 3.59 22.68 -17.54
C PHE A 127 4.95 22.14 -17.95
N GLY A 128 5.88 21.97 -17.02
CA GLY A 128 7.15 21.33 -17.29
C GLY A 128 7.01 19.87 -17.78
N THR A 129 5.98 19.17 -17.31
CA THR A 129 5.65 17.83 -17.81
C THR A 129 5.09 17.89 -19.24
N ILE A 130 4.24 18.89 -19.54
CA ILE A 130 3.75 19.14 -20.92
C ILE A 130 4.89 19.48 -21.88
N VAL A 131 5.84 20.29 -21.45
CA VAL A 131 7.02 20.64 -22.29
C VAL A 131 7.84 19.37 -22.61
N LYS A 132 7.98 18.43 -21.64
CA LYS A 132 8.69 17.15 -21.84
C LYS A 132 7.83 16.06 -22.49
N ARG A 133 6.68 16.39 -23.05
CA ARG A 133 5.83 15.39 -23.70
C ARG A 133 6.51 14.70 -24.89
N LYS A 134 6.22 13.42 -25.04
CA LYS A 134 6.71 12.58 -26.15
C LYS A 134 5.73 12.48 -27.32
N VAL A 135 4.60 13.16 -27.24
CA VAL A 135 3.57 13.23 -28.27
C VAL A 135 3.47 14.65 -28.83
N LYS A 136 3.12 14.81 -30.12
CA LYS A 136 3.09 16.11 -30.77
C LYS A 136 1.96 17.01 -30.30
N HIS A 137 0.79 16.44 -29.98
CA HIS A 137 -0.41 17.17 -29.56
C HIS A 137 -0.49 17.30 -28.02
N ILE A 138 -1.29 18.29 -27.57
CA ILE A 138 -1.69 18.43 -26.18
C ILE A 138 -3.15 17.96 -26.08
N TYR A 139 -3.40 17.00 -25.21
CA TYR A 139 -4.74 16.43 -25.03
C TYR A 139 -5.73 17.47 -24.46
N VAL A 140 -6.98 17.44 -24.92
CA VAL A 140 -8.03 18.42 -24.55
C VAL A 140 -8.17 18.60 -23.03
N GLY A 141 -8.17 17.53 -22.25
CA GLY A 141 -8.23 17.63 -20.79
C GLY A 141 -7.11 18.48 -20.20
N ASN A 142 -5.91 18.45 -20.80
CA ASN A 142 -4.79 19.29 -20.35
C ASN A 142 -4.96 20.78 -20.68
N TRP A 143 -5.76 21.16 -21.70
CA TRP A 143 -6.07 22.56 -21.94
C TRP A 143 -6.87 23.12 -20.75
N PHE A 144 -7.90 22.40 -20.33
CA PHE A 144 -8.74 22.79 -19.20
C PHE A 144 -7.96 22.83 -17.89
N TYR A 145 -7.10 21.82 -17.60
CA TYR A 145 -6.21 21.88 -16.43
C TYR A 145 -5.22 23.05 -16.51
N GLY A 146 -4.64 23.30 -17.68
CA GLY A 146 -3.71 24.43 -17.87
C GLY A 146 -4.37 25.78 -17.62
N ALA A 147 -5.57 26.00 -18.19
CA ALA A 147 -6.34 27.21 -17.97
C ALA A 147 -6.74 27.38 -16.49
N PHE A 148 -7.21 26.32 -15.85
CA PHE A 148 -7.49 26.30 -14.41
C PHE A 148 -6.27 26.77 -13.60
N ILE A 149 -5.09 26.23 -13.88
CA ILE A 149 -3.86 26.56 -13.13
C ILE A 149 -3.48 28.03 -13.31
N LEU A 150 -3.47 28.53 -14.55
CA LEU A 150 -3.03 29.91 -14.85
C LEU A 150 -4.01 30.96 -14.36
N VAL A 151 -5.30 30.77 -14.63
CA VAL A 151 -6.30 31.76 -14.26
C VAL A 151 -6.50 31.82 -12.75
N THR A 152 -6.53 30.66 -12.05
CA THR A 152 -6.62 30.66 -10.59
C THR A 152 -5.41 31.33 -9.93
N ALA A 153 -4.20 31.19 -10.48
CA ALA A 153 -3.02 31.93 -9.99
C ALA A 153 -3.22 33.45 -10.09
N MET A 154 -3.66 33.93 -11.25
CA MET A 154 -3.92 35.36 -11.48
C MET A 154 -5.02 35.89 -10.54
N LEU A 155 -6.12 35.15 -10.43
CA LEU A 155 -7.25 35.52 -9.56
C LEU A 155 -6.82 35.62 -8.11
N HIS A 156 -6.06 34.61 -7.62
CA HIS A 156 -5.57 34.57 -6.26
C HIS A 156 -4.66 35.74 -5.93
N ILE A 157 -3.67 36.04 -6.79
CA ILE A 157 -2.72 37.12 -6.56
C ILE A 157 -3.46 38.48 -6.51
N VAL A 158 -4.32 38.75 -7.47
CA VAL A 158 -5.02 40.06 -7.54
C VAL A 158 -5.97 40.25 -6.35
N ASN A 159 -6.76 39.22 -5.98
CA ASN A 159 -7.75 39.37 -4.91
C ASN A 159 -7.12 39.41 -3.51
N HIS A 160 -5.94 38.81 -3.31
CA HIS A 160 -5.24 38.78 -2.02
C HIS A 160 -4.22 39.93 -1.85
N MET A 161 -4.19 40.91 -2.74
CA MET A 161 -3.40 42.10 -2.52
C MET A 161 -3.92 42.86 -1.27
N SER A 162 -3.13 42.83 -0.21
CA SER A 162 -3.51 43.31 1.11
C SER A 162 -2.35 43.97 1.83
N LEU A 163 -2.69 44.87 2.76
CA LEU A 163 -1.76 45.57 3.63
C LEU A 163 -1.75 44.86 5.01
N PRO A 164 -0.68 44.11 5.36
CA PRO A 164 -0.57 43.46 6.64
C PRO A 164 -0.48 44.47 7.80
N VAL A 165 -1.26 44.19 8.85
CA VAL A 165 -1.22 44.96 10.11
C VAL A 165 -0.66 44.12 11.24
N SER A 166 -0.97 42.82 11.23
CA SER A 166 -0.39 41.80 12.11
C SER A 166 -0.28 40.48 11.38
N TRP A 167 0.27 39.45 12.03
CA TRP A 167 0.33 38.09 11.48
C TRP A 167 -1.04 37.49 11.15
N PHE A 168 -2.09 37.91 11.84
CA PHE A 168 -3.44 37.37 11.70
C PHE A 168 -4.46 38.40 11.22
N LYS A 169 -4.00 39.56 10.73
CA LYS A 169 -4.87 40.62 10.22
C LYS A 169 -4.22 41.41 9.11
N SER A 170 -4.96 41.59 8.03
CA SER A 170 -4.65 42.48 6.93
C SER A 170 -5.90 43.22 6.45
N TYR A 171 -5.72 44.26 5.66
CA TYR A 171 -6.76 44.98 4.97
C TYR A 171 -6.53 44.92 3.48
N SER A 172 -7.62 44.88 2.71
CA SER A 172 -7.55 44.89 1.24
C SER A 172 -6.80 46.14 0.72
N ALA A 173 -6.02 45.95 -0.33
CA ALA A 173 -5.41 47.07 -1.06
C ALA A 173 -6.43 47.91 -1.85
N TYR A 174 -7.62 47.38 -2.01
CA TYR A 174 -8.75 48.05 -2.71
C TYR A 174 -9.78 48.54 -1.70
N SER A 175 -10.62 49.50 -2.11
CA SER A 175 -11.64 50.08 -1.23
C SER A 175 -12.99 50.24 -1.93
N GLY A 176 -14.05 50.23 -1.14
CA GLY A 176 -15.42 50.51 -1.58
C GLY A 176 -15.91 49.56 -2.70
N ALA A 177 -16.57 50.12 -3.69
CA ALA A 177 -17.12 49.37 -4.81
C ALA A 177 -16.04 48.65 -5.64
N THR A 178 -14.82 49.20 -5.67
CA THR A 178 -13.68 48.51 -6.33
C THR A 178 -13.28 47.22 -5.60
N ASP A 179 -13.22 47.22 -4.26
CA ASP A 179 -12.95 46.04 -3.48
C ASP A 179 -14.03 44.96 -3.68
N ALA A 180 -15.31 45.35 -3.67
CA ALA A 180 -16.44 44.49 -3.97
C ALA A 180 -16.35 43.87 -5.38
N MET A 181 -15.99 44.68 -6.37
CA MET A 181 -15.83 44.24 -7.76
C MET A 181 -14.65 43.24 -7.90
N VAL A 182 -13.49 43.53 -7.32
CA VAL A 182 -12.33 42.62 -7.33
C VAL A 182 -12.66 41.32 -6.60
N GLN A 183 -13.35 41.42 -5.47
CA GLN A 183 -13.79 40.23 -4.71
C GLN A 183 -14.71 39.35 -5.53
N TRP A 184 -15.70 39.90 -6.22
CA TRP A 184 -16.63 39.08 -6.99
C TRP A 184 -16.14 38.73 -8.39
N TRP A 185 -15.20 39.53 -8.95
CA TRP A 185 -14.41 39.05 -10.08
C TRP A 185 -13.62 37.81 -9.69
N TYR A 186 -13.02 37.74 -8.47
CA TYR A 186 -12.39 36.56 -7.96
C TYR A 186 -13.42 35.46 -7.60
N GLY A 187 -14.43 35.78 -6.80
CA GLY A 187 -15.36 34.77 -6.25
C GLY A 187 -16.12 34.02 -7.35
N HIS A 188 -16.67 34.73 -8.35
CA HIS A 188 -17.32 34.10 -9.49
C HIS A 188 -16.33 33.29 -10.34
N ASN A 189 -15.16 33.82 -10.58
CA ASN A 189 -14.15 33.14 -11.39
C ASN A 189 -13.46 31.99 -10.64
N ALA A 190 -13.42 31.98 -9.32
CA ALA A 190 -13.04 30.81 -8.54
C ALA A 190 -14.00 29.65 -8.82
N VAL A 191 -15.31 29.90 -8.91
CA VAL A 191 -16.27 28.86 -9.35
C VAL A 191 -16.03 28.49 -10.81
N GLY A 192 -15.78 29.45 -11.69
CA GLY A 192 -15.58 29.23 -13.13
C GLY A 192 -14.31 28.46 -13.48
N PHE A 193 -13.19 28.77 -12.82
CA PHE A 193 -11.91 28.20 -13.16
C PHE A 193 -11.50 27.06 -12.19
N PHE A 194 -11.68 27.23 -10.90
CA PHE A 194 -11.37 26.15 -9.97
C PHE A 194 -12.44 25.04 -10.01
N LEU A 195 -13.72 25.37 -9.79
CA LEU A 195 -14.80 24.38 -9.70
C LEU A 195 -15.38 23.94 -11.05
N THR A 196 -15.19 24.69 -12.14
CA THR A 196 -15.70 24.27 -13.45
C THR A 196 -14.58 23.84 -14.38
N THR A 197 -13.66 24.72 -14.76
CA THR A 197 -12.62 24.41 -15.76
C THR A 197 -11.71 23.25 -15.36
N GLY A 198 -11.25 23.20 -14.11
CA GLY A 198 -10.44 22.09 -13.62
C GLY A 198 -11.16 20.73 -13.71
N PHE A 199 -12.44 20.70 -13.35
CA PHE A 199 -13.24 19.46 -13.40
C PHE A 199 -13.69 19.07 -14.82
N LEU A 200 -13.78 20.02 -15.74
CA LEU A 200 -13.89 19.71 -17.17
C LEU A 200 -12.67 18.96 -17.70
N GLY A 201 -11.48 19.24 -17.18
CA GLY A 201 -10.29 18.43 -17.42
C GLY A 201 -10.50 16.97 -17.04
N MET A 202 -11.17 16.68 -15.91
CA MET A 202 -11.57 15.31 -15.52
C MET A 202 -12.59 14.74 -16.52
N MET A 203 -13.62 15.49 -16.85
CA MET A 203 -14.68 15.07 -17.77
C MET A 203 -14.09 14.59 -19.10
N TYR A 204 -13.25 15.40 -19.73
CA TYR A 204 -12.65 15.07 -21.03
C TYR A 204 -11.72 13.85 -20.99
N TYR A 205 -11.23 13.43 -19.81
CA TYR A 205 -10.41 12.23 -19.69
C TYR A 205 -11.19 11.01 -19.19
N PHE A 206 -11.92 11.13 -18.07
CA PHE A 206 -12.49 9.96 -17.41
C PHE A 206 -13.79 9.47 -18.04
N VAL A 207 -14.63 10.36 -18.60
CA VAL A 207 -15.86 9.96 -19.31
C VAL A 207 -15.53 9.10 -20.54
N PRO A 208 -14.67 9.53 -21.48
CA PRO A 208 -14.27 8.71 -22.61
C PRO A 208 -13.61 7.41 -22.21
N LYS A 209 -12.74 7.42 -21.17
CA LYS A 209 -12.04 6.24 -20.71
C LYS A 209 -12.98 5.21 -20.05
N GLN A 210 -13.95 5.65 -19.26
CA GLN A 210 -14.92 4.74 -18.63
C GLN A 210 -15.97 4.24 -19.63
N ALA A 211 -16.40 5.09 -20.54
CA ALA A 211 -17.31 4.70 -21.63
C ALA A 211 -16.64 3.81 -22.68
N GLU A 212 -15.29 3.78 -22.74
CA GLU A 212 -14.49 3.14 -23.81
C GLU A 212 -14.87 3.69 -25.19
N ARG A 213 -15.01 5.02 -25.25
CA ARG A 213 -15.38 5.74 -26.48
C ARG A 213 -14.46 6.97 -26.65
N PRO A 214 -14.16 7.41 -27.87
CA PRO A 214 -13.53 8.71 -28.09
C PRO A 214 -14.48 9.84 -27.70
N VAL A 215 -13.94 11.02 -27.42
CA VAL A 215 -14.73 12.24 -27.25
C VAL A 215 -15.59 12.46 -28.50
N TYR A 216 -16.86 12.75 -28.31
CA TYR A 216 -17.85 12.86 -29.40
C TYR A 216 -17.40 13.83 -30.48
N SER A 217 -17.01 15.04 -30.11
CA SER A 217 -16.57 16.06 -31.06
C SER A 217 -15.36 16.85 -30.58
N TYR A 218 -14.25 16.70 -31.29
CA TYR A 218 -13.06 17.52 -31.06
C TYR A 218 -13.30 19.01 -31.38
N ARG A 219 -14.03 19.30 -32.46
CA ARG A 219 -14.36 20.69 -32.81
C ARG A 219 -15.20 21.38 -31.73
N LEU A 220 -16.19 20.67 -31.20
CA LEU A 220 -17.01 21.19 -30.11
C LEU A 220 -16.17 21.40 -28.84
N SER A 221 -15.14 20.57 -28.59
CA SER A 221 -14.19 20.79 -27.49
C SER A 221 -13.40 22.09 -27.63
N ILE A 222 -13.02 22.47 -28.85
CA ILE A 222 -12.32 23.72 -29.13
C ILE A 222 -13.24 24.92 -28.84
N VAL A 223 -14.48 24.89 -29.36
CA VAL A 223 -15.49 25.95 -29.13
C VAL A 223 -15.77 26.06 -27.63
N HIS A 224 -16.03 24.93 -26.96
CA HIS A 224 -16.26 24.89 -25.52
C HIS A 224 -15.13 25.56 -24.75
N PHE A 225 -13.88 25.19 -25.04
CA PHE A 225 -12.70 25.68 -24.31
C PHE A 225 -12.55 27.22 -24.49
N TRP A 226 -12.43 27.68 -25.72
CA TRP A 226 -12.15 29.09 -25.98
C TRP A 226 -13.30 30.02 -25.62
N ALA A 227 -14.53 29.64 -25.96
CA ALA A 227 -15.70 30.47 -25.63
C ALA A 227 -15.93 30.51 -24.11
N LEU A 228 -15.79 29.38 -23.40
CA LEU A 228 -15.96 29.38 -21.95
C LEU A 228 -14.94 30.30 -21.27
N ILE A 229 -13.65 30.17 -21.58
CA ILE A 229 -12.59 30.91 -20.91
C ILE A 229 -12.70 32.42 -21.19
N SER A 230 -12.95 32.82 -22.44
CA SER A 230 -13.01 34.22 -22.82
C SER A 230 -14.24 34.95 -22.25
N LEU A 231 -15.36 34.25 -22.05
CA LEU A 231 -16.59 34.86 -21.53
C LEU A 231 -16.68 34.83 -20.01
N TYR A 232 -16.23 33.71 -19.39
CA TYR A 232 -16.43 33.49 -17.96
C TYR A 232 -15.77 34.56 -17.09
N ILE A 233 -14.61 35.04 -17.52
CA ILE A 233 -13.79 36.00 -16.76
C ILE A 233 -14.53 37.33 -16.50
N TRP A 234 -15.54 37.67 -17.31
CA TRP A 234 -16.28 38.91 -17.23
C TRP A 234 -17.62 38.80 -16.48
N ALA A 235 -18.06 37.62 -16.12
CA ALA A 235 -19.40 37.40 -15.59
C ALA A 235 -19.57 37.84 -14.11
N GLY A 236 -18.46 37.92 -13.33
CA GLY A 236 -18.48 38.21 -11.89
C GLY A 236 -19.36 39.38 -11.41
N PRO A 237 -19.40 40.52 -12.09
CA PRO A 237 -20.21 41.68 -11.65
C PRO A 237 -21.71 41.42 -11.49
N HIS A 238 -22.28 40.33 -12.03
CA HIS A 238 -23.69 40.02 -11.78
C HIS A 238 -24.00 39.69 -10.30
N HIS A 239 -22.98 39.36 -9.48
CA HIS A 239 -23.17 39.24 -8.03
C HIS A 239 -23.41 40.56 -7.30
N LEU A 240 -23.20 41.68 -7.98
CA LEU A 240 -23.30 43.03 -7.42
C LEU A 240 -24.49 43.81 -8.00
N HIS A 241 -25.56 43.13 -8.42
CA HIS A 241 -26.78 43.78 -8.82
C HIS A 241 -27.37 44.59 -7.64
N TYR A 242 -27.93 45.75 -7.95
CA TYR A 242 -28.54 46.65 -6.98
C TYR A 242 -27.59 47.20 -5.91
N THR A 243 -26.28 47.25 -6.21
CA THR A 243 -25.24 47.82 -5.35
C THR A 243 -24.71 49.12 -5.92
N ALA A 244 -23.72 49.74 -5.27
CA ALA A 244 -23.04 50.94 -5.73
C ALA A 244 -22.13 50.74 -6.97
N LEU A 245 -21.97 49.51 -7.48
CA LEU A 245 -21.25 49.25 -8.72
C LEU A 245 -21.97 49.89 -9.89
N PRO A 246 -21.29 50.58 -10.85
CA PRO A 246 -21.95 51.18 -12.02
C PRO A 246 -22.84 50.19 -12.77
N ASP A 247 -24.03 50.65 -13.17
CA ASP A 247 -25.03 49.75 -13.77
C ASP A 247 -24.57 49.09 -15.07
N TRP A 248 -23.74 49.75 -15.87
CA TRP A 248 -23.15 49.13 -17.05
C TRP A 248 -22.28 47.91 -16.72
N ALA A 249 -21.56 47.95 -15.62
CA ALA A 249 -20.72 46.83 -15.19
C ALA A 249 -21.59 45.66 -14.70
N GLN A 250 -22.65 45.93 -13.94
CA GLN A 250 -23.65 44.95 -13.53
C GLN A 250 -24.29 44.27 -14.75
N SER A 251 -24.69 45.08 -15.75
CA SER A 251 -25.32 44.63 -16.99
C SER A 251 -24.35 43.83 -17.86
N LEU A 252 -23.06 44.21 -17.90
CA LEU A 252 -22.02 43.42 -18.58
C LEU A 252 -21.91 42.03 -17.98
N GLY A 253 -21.84 41.92 -16.63
CA GLY A 253 -21.82 40.64 -15.94
C GLY A 253 -23.04 39.78 -16.28
N MET A 254 -24.22 40.34 -16.33
CA MET A 254 -25.45 39.63 -16.73
C MET A 254 -25.37 39.12 -18.17
N VAL A 255 -25.00 39.95 -19.13
CA VAL A 255 -24.94 39.58 -20.56
C VAL A 255 -23.91 38.47 -20.79
N MET A 256 -22.72 38.59 -20.19
CA MET A 256 -21.67 37.57 -20.31
C MET A 256 -22.11 36.23 -19.68
N SER A 257 -22.85 36.26 -18.57
CA SER A 257 -23.43 35.08 -17.97
C SER A 257 -24.44 34.37 -18.87
N LEU A 258 -25.32 35.16 -19.54
CA LEU A 258 -26.30 34.60 -20.48
C LEU A 258 -25.63 33.94 -21.71
N ILE A 259 -24.59 34.56 -22.25
CA ILE A 259 -23.86 34.01 -23.39
C ILE A 259 -23.12 32.71 -22.99
N LEU A 260 -22.66 32.59 -21.73
CA LEU A 260 -22.00 31.38 -21.22
C LEU A 260 -22.86 30.11 -21.29
N LEU A 261 -24.19 30.23 -21.37
CA LEU A 261 -25.06 29.07 -21.52
C LEU A 261 -24.68 28.23 -22.75
N ALA A 262 -24.39 28.87 -23.87
CA ALA A 262 -24.09 28.17 -25.13
C ALA A 262 -22.82 27.29 -25.04
N PRO A 263 -21.62 27.79 -24.65
CA PRO A 263 -20.44 26.95 -24.53
C PRO A 263 -20.57 25.90 -23.42
N SER A 264 -21.19 26.20 -22.27
CA SER A 264 -21.38 25.27 -21.17
C SER A 264 -22.24 24.07 -21.57
N TRP A 265 -23.36 24.31 -22.22
CA TRP A 265 -24.22 23.25 -22.74
C TRP A 265 -23.58 22.51 -23.91
N GLY A 266 -22.80 23.21 -24.75
CA GLY A 266 -21.98 22.56 -25.77
C GLY A 266 -21.02 21.53 -25.15
N GLY A 267 -20.41 21.90 -24.03
CA GLY A 267 -19.55 20.96 -23.25
C GLY A 267 -20.33 19.81 -22.65
N MET A 268 -21.48 20.08 -22.04
CA MET A 268 -22.36 19.04 -21.48
C MET A 268 -22.81 18.06 -22.57
N ILE A 269 -23.29 18.55 -23.70
CA ILE A 269 -23.70 17.74 -24.85
C ILE A 269 -22.54 16.90 -25.36
N ASN A 270 -21.35 17.49 -25.50
CA ASN A 270 -20.16 16.76 -25.93
C ASN A 270 -19.81 15.59 -24.99
N GLY A 271 -19.89 15.81 -23.68
CA GLY A 271 -19.69 14.79 -22.67
C GLY A 271 -20.75 13.69 -22.73
N MET A 272 -22.03 14.05 -22.81
CA MET A 272 -23.15 13.09 -22.87
C MET A 272 -23.10 12.28 -24.17
N MET A 273 -22.90 12.92 -25.32
CA MET A 273 -22.83 12.24 -26.60
C MET A 273 -21.59 11.35 -26.77
N THR A 274 -20.58 11.51 -25.93
CA THR A 274 -19.46 10.56 -25.83
C THR A 274 -19.94 9.15 -25.49
N LEU A 275 -21.10 8.99 -24.86
CA LEU A 275 -21.74 7.71 -24.59
C LEU A 275 -22.53 7.14 -25.81
N SER A 276 -22.54 7.81 -26.95
CA SER A 276 -23.23 7.29 -28.12
C SER A 276 -22.75 5.87 -28.46
N GLY A 277 -23.67 4.90 -28.48
CA GLY A 277 -23.38 3.47 -28.62
C GLY A 277 -22.89 2.77 -27.33
N ALA A 278 -22.79 3.46 -26.19
CA ALA A 278 -22.38 2.90 -24.90
C ALA A 278 -23.39 3.15 -23.75
N TRP A 279 -24.58 3.68 -24.05
CA TRP A 279 -25.62 3.97 -23.05
C TRP A 279 -26.04 2.74 -22.23
N HIS A 280 -26.02 1.54 -22.84
CA HIS A 280 -26.34 0.28 -22.18
C HIS A 280 -25.42 -0.02 -20.98
N LYS A 281 -24.17 0.47 -20.99
CA LYS A 281 -23.22 0.30 -19.88
C LYS A 281 -23.70 0.91 -18.57
N LEU A 282 -24.56 1.93 -18.60
CA LEU A 282 -25.14 2.54 -17.41
C LEU A 282 -25.93 1.53 -16.54
N ARG A 283 -26.44 0.45 -17.14
CA ARG A 283 -27.15 -0.59 -16.39
C ARG A 283 -26.23 -1.35 -15.40
N THR A 284 -24.96 -1.51 -15.74
CA THR A 284 -24.01 -2.38 -15.01
C THR A 284 -22.83 -1.65 -14.39
N ASP A 285 -22.50 -0.44 -14.88
CA ASP A 285 -21.33 0.32 -14.45
C ASP A 285 -21.71 1.53 -13.57
N PRO A 286 -21.63 1.40 -12.23
CA PRO A 286 -21.95 2.49 -11.33
C PRO A 286 -20.93 3.65 -11.40
N ILE A 287 -19.68 3.42 -11.84
CA ILE A 287 -18.69 4.49 -12.02
C ILE A 287 -19.15 5.40 -13.17
N LEU A 288 -19.59 4.81 -14.28
CA LEU A 288 -20.10 5.58 -15.41
C LEU A 288 -21.37 6.37 -15.03
N ARG A 289 -22.22 5.81 -14.13
CA ARG A 289 -23.40 6.56 -13.61
C ARG A 289 -23.00 7.82 -12.87
N PHE A 290 -21.98 7.77 -11.99
CA PHE A 290 -21.45 8.98 -11.34
C PHE A 290 -21.03 10.06 -12.35
N LEU A 291 -20.29 9.65 -13.39
CA LEU A 291 -19.80 10.56 -14.42
C LEU A 291 -20.92 11.17 -15.25
N VAL A 292 -21.96 10.41 -15.57
CA VAL A 292 -23.10 10.89 -16.37
C VAL A 292 -24.03 11.78 -15.56
N VAL A 293 -24.34 11.43 -14.32
CA VAL A 293 -25.15 12.26 -13.43
C VAL A 293 -24.43 13.60 -13.15
N SER A 294 -23.11 13.57 -13.02
CA SER A 294 -22.36 14.83 -12.90
C SER A 294 -22.53 15.75 -14.11
N LEU A 295 -22.55 15.20 -15.32
CA LEU A 295 -22.80 16.00 -16.54
C LEU A 295 -24.21 16.58 -16.59
N ALA A 296 -25.21 15.84 -16.11
CA ALA A 296 -26.58 16.36 -16.01
C ALA A 296 -26.65 17.54 -15.03
N PHE A 297 -26.02 17.43 -13.88
CA PHE A 297 -25.92 18.53 -12.91
C PHE A 297 -25.07 19.70 -13.42
N TYR A 298 -24.02 19.43 -14.22
CA TYR A 298 -23.27 20.49 -14.89
C TYR A 298 -24.17 21.30 -15.84
N GLY A 299 -24.96 20.64 -16.66
CA GLY A 299 -25.92 21.29 -17.53
C GLY A 299 -26.98 22.06 -16.76
N MET A 300 -27.50 21.50 -15.68
CA MET A 300 -28.51 22.12 -14.84
C MET A 300 -27.97 23.36 -14.13
N SER A 301 -26.84 23.26 -13.46
CA SER A 301 -26.22 24.39 -12.74
C SER A 301 -25.79 25.53 -13.71
N THR A 302 -25.30 25.20 -14.90
CA THR A 302 -24.95 26.20 -15.92
C THR A 302 -26.15 26.75 -16.70
N PHE A 303 -27.34 26.22 -16.51
CA PHE A 303 -28.61 26.88 -16.91
C PHE A 303 -29.08 27.83 -15.81
N GLU A 304 -29.09 27.36 -14.57
CA GLU A 304 -29.58 28.09 -13.41
C GLU A 304 -28.74 29.34 -13.12
N GLY A 305 -27.40 29.27 -13.22
CA GLY A 305 -26.53 30.45 -13.03
C GLY A 305 -26.85 31.63 -13.93
N PRO A 306 -26.87 31.46 -15.25
CA PRO A 306 -27.31 32.51 -16.18
C PRO A 306 -28.72 33.02 -15.91
N MET A 307 -29.67 32.16 -15.57
CA MET A 307 -31.03 32.58 -15.20
C MET A 307 -31.04 33.50 -13.97
N MET A 308 -30.30 33.12 -12.93
CA MET A 308 -30.15 33.89 -11.68
C MET A 308 -29.33 35.18 -11.88
N ALA A 309 -28.56 35.30 -12.95
CA ALA A 309 -27.85 36.55 -13.32
C ALA A 309 -28.79 37.61 -13.91
N ILE A 310 -30.00 37.24 -14.36
CA ILE A 310 -31.00 38.21 -14.82
C ILE A 310 -31.44 39.06 -13.62
N LYS A 311 -31.38 40.39 -13.74
CA LYS A 311 -31.65 41.34 -12.64
C LYS A 311 -32.94 41.02 -11.87
N THR A 312 -34.05 40.78 -12.57
CA THR A 312 -35.34 40.49 -11.92
C THR A 312 -35.36 39.17 -11.18
N VAL A 313 -34.71 38.13 -11.71
CA VAL A 313 -34.56 36.84 -11.02
C VAL A 313 -33.57 36.96 -9.86
N ASN A 314 -32.47 37.70 -10.05
CA ASN A 314 -31.48 37.96 -9.01
C ASN A 314 -32.12 38.67 -7.80
N ALA A 315 -32.99 39.64 -8.03
CA ALA A 315 -33.72 40.34 -6.98
C ALA A 315 -34.59 39.41 -6.13
N LEU A 316 -35.04 38.26 -6.66
CA LEU A 316 -35.78 37.24 -5.92
C LEU A 316 -34.86 36.23 -5.22
N SER A 317 -33.78 35.85 -5.87
CA SER A 317 -32.92 34.72 -5.43
C SER A 317 -31.78 35.16 -4.54
N HIS A 318 -31.25 36.37 -4.68
CA HIS A 318 -30.05 36.82 -3.97
C HIS A 318 -30.27 36.83 -2.45
N TYR A 319 -29.28 36.34 -1.70
CA TYR A 319 -29.29 36.13 -0.24
C TYR A 319 -30.26 35.03 0.28
N THR A 320 -30.99 34.35 -0.58
CA THR A 320 -31.90 33.26 -0.19
C THR A 320 -31.23 31.90 -0.27
N ASP A 321 -31.87 30.86 0.27
CA ASP A 321 -31.43 29.46 0.12
C ASP A 321 -31.38 29.00 -1.34
N TRP A 322 -32.06 29.70 -2.27
CA TRP A 322 -31.98 29.38 -3.70
C TRP A 322 -30.55 29.53 -4.23
N THR A 323 -29.84 30.60 -3.85
CA THR A 323 -28.42 30.78 -4.22
C THR A 323 -27.55 29.67 -3.66
N ILE A 324 -27.79 29.23 -2.42
CA ILE A 324 -27.08 28.13 -1.82
C ILE A 324 -27.42 26.81 -2.53
N GLY A 325 -28.67 26.59 -2.93
CA GLY A 325 -29.12 25.46 -3.74
C GLY A 325 -28.38 25.36 -5.07
N HIS A 326 -28.27 26.51 -5.79
CA HIS A 326 -27.50 26.63 -7.03
C HIS A 326 -26.02 26.22 -6.83
N VAL A 327 -25.36 26.76 -5.80
CA VAL A 327 -23.95 26.41 -5.48
C VAL A 327 -23.82 24.93 -5.23
N HIS A 328 -24.75 24.28 -4.52
CA HIS A 328 -24.69 22.84 -4.25
C HIS A 328 -25.08 21.98 -5.46
N ALA A 329 -25.91 22.46 -6.38
CA ALA A 329 -26.12 21.80 -7.68
C ALA A 329 -24.78 21.68 -8.44
N GLY A 330 -23.96 22.73 -8.40
CA GLY A 330 -22.59 22.70 -8.92
C GLY A 330 -21.64 21.88 -8.04
N ALA A 331 -21.58 22.14 -6.73
CA ALA A 331 -20.58 21.54 -5.84
C ALA A 331 -20.82 20.06 -5.55
N LEU A 332 -22.06 19.65 -5.22
CA LEU A 332 -22.39 18.24 -4.98
C LEU A 332 -22.70 17.49 -6.28
N GLY A 333 -23.60 18.06 -7.09
CA GLY A 333 -24.10 17.40 -8.30
C GLY A 333 -23.03 17.30 -9.39
N TRP A 334 -22.29 18.37 -9.67
CA TRP A 334 -21.23 18.37 -10.68
C TRP A 334 -19.88 17.98 -10.10
N VAL A 335 -19.30 18.78 -9.21
CA VAL A 335 -17.91 18.66 -8.76
C VAL A 335 -17.67 17.40 -7.95
N ALA A 336 -18.51 17.11 -6.96
CA ALA A 336 -18.30 15.94 -6.12
C ALA A 336 -18.57 14.64 -6.90
N MET A 337 -19.63 14.58 -7.72
CA MET A 337 -19.93 13.36 -8.49
C MET A 337 -18.86 13.04 -9.54
N ILE A 338 -18.34 14.04 -10.28
CA ILE A 338 -17.25 13.82 -11.24
C ILE A 338 -15.96 13.39 -10.53
N SER A 339 -15.66 13.97 -9.37
CA SER A 339 -14.51 13.60 -8.55
C SER A 339 -14.60 12.16 -8.07
N ILE A 340 -15.75 11.77 -7.50
CA ILE A 340 -16.01 10.42 -7.00
C ILE A 340 -15.88 9.38 -8.13
N GLY A 341 -16.53 9.63 -9.26
CA GLY A 341 -16.44 8.75 -10.43
C GLY A 341 -15.02 8.61 -10.95
N SER A 342 -14.29 9.73 -11.08
CA SER A 342 -12.88 9.73 -11.50
C SER A 342 -11.97 8.99 -10.52
N LEU A 343 -12.18 9.14 -9.22
CA LEU A 343 -11.41 8.44 -8.18
C LEU A 343 -11.69 6.94 -8.17
N TYR A 344 -12.95 6.52 -8.33
CA TYR A 344 -13.26 5.10 -8.45
C TYR A 344 -12.61 4.45 -9.68
N HIS A 345 -12.47 5.18 -10.79
CA HIS A 345 -11.70 4.74 -11.93
C HIS A 345 -10.18 4.70 -11.66
N LEU A 346 -9.66 5.69 -10.92
CA LEU A 346 -8.23 5.90 -10.69
C LEU A 346 -7.65 5.01 -9.60
N ILE A 347 -8.33 4.88 -8.44
CA ILE A 347 -7.82 4.20 -7.24
C ILE A 347 -7.33 2.77 -7.50
N PRO A 348 -8.09 1.88 -8.18
CA PRO A 348 -7.58 0.53 -8.43
C PRO A 348 -6.33 0.53 -9.29
N LYS A 349 -6.23 1.40 -10.30
CA LYS A 349 -5.05 1.51 -11.17
C LYS A 349 -3.81 1.95 -10.39
N VAL A 350 -3.97 2.90 -9.50
CA VAL A 350 -2.93 3.42 -8.62
C VAL A 350 -2.45 2.35 -7.64
N PHE A 351 -3.36 1.56 -7.09
CA PHE A 351 -3.02 0.49 -6.14
C PHE A 351 -2.63 -0.83 -6.83
N GLY A 352 -2.50 -0.86 -8.15
CA GLY A 352 -2.18 -2.07 -8.93
C GLY A 352 -3.26 -3.17 -8.77
N ARG A 353 -4.53 -2.74 -8.68
CA ARG A 353 -5.69 -3.63 -8.53
C ARG A 353 -6.48 -3.70 -9.84
N PRO A 354 -7.10 -4.83 -10.18
CA PRO A 354 -7.96 -4.91 -11.36
C PRO A 354 -9.24 -4.10 -11.20
N GLN A 355 -9.76 -3.97 -9.96
CA GLN A 355 -10.99 -3.23 -9.64
C GLN A 355 -11.02 -2.84 -8.15
N MET A 356 -11.98 -2.03 -7.77
CA MET A 356 -12.27 -1.70 -6.38
C MET A 356 -12.66 -2.95 -5.57
N HIS A 357 -12.56 -2.88 -4.24
CA HIS A 357 -12.90 -3.99 -3.36
C HIS A 357 -14.33 -4.49 -3.61
N SER A 358 -15.29 -3.60 -3.77
CA SER A 358 -16.70 -3.97 -4.01
C SER A 358 -17.38 -3.01 -4.98
N ILE A 359 -17.92 -3.55 -6.07
CA ILE A 359 -18.76 -2.82 -7.02
C ILE A 359 -20.14 -2.53 -6.39
N GLY A 360 -20.65 -3.44 -5.52
CA GLY A 360 -21.91 -3.22 -4.79
C GLY A 360 -21.85 -1.97 -3.90
N LEU A 361 -20.73 -1.74 -3.22
CA LEU A 361 -20.52 -0.52 -2.42
C LEU A 361 -20.46 0.75 -3.29
N ILE A 362 -19.92 0.67 -4.51
CA ILE A 362 -19.98 1.80 -5.45
C ILE A 362 -21.42 2.10 -5.84
N ASN A 363 -22.20 1.05 -6.11
CA ASN A 363 -23.60 1.19 -6.48
C ASN A 363 -24.44 1.79 -5.33
N ALA A 364 -24.27 1.31 -4.11
CA ALA A 364 -24.92 1.87 -2.92
C ALA A 364 -24.54 3.35 -2.72
N HIS A 365 -23.24 3.68 -2.82
CA HIS A 365 -22.78 5.07 -2.76
C HIS A 365 -23.44 5.93 -3.85
N PHE A 366 -23.53 5.43 -5.08
CA PHE A 366 -24.15 6.17 -6.19
C PHE A 366 -25.60 6.58 -5.84
N TRP A 367 -26.40 5.65 -5.36
CA TRP A 367 -27.81 5.96 -5.03
C TRP A 367 -27.92 6.88 -3.82
N LEU A 368 -27.16 6.66 -2.77
CA LEU A 368 -27.13 7.53 -1.58
C LEU A 368 -26.70 8.96 -1.96
N ALA A 369 -25.64 9.11 -2.74
CA ALA A 369 -25.16 10.41 -3.17
C ALA A 369 -26.17 11.11 -4.09
N THR A 370 -26.78 10.39 -5.04
CA THR A 370 -27.74 10.99 -5.99
C THR A 370 -29.02 11.42 -5.28
N ILE A 371 -29.62 10.54 -4.47
CA ILE A 371 -30.84 10.85 -3.70
C ILE A 371 -30.53 11.99 -2.71
N GLY A 372 -29.42 11.88 -1.99
CA GLY A 372 -28.99 12.92 -1.04
C GLY A 372 -28.83 14.28 -1.69
N THR A 373 -28.20 14.35 -2.87
CA THR A 373 -28.04 15.59 -3.64
C THR A 373 -29.39 16.17 -4.05
N VAL A 374 -30.30 15.34 -4.58
CA VAL A 374 -31.63 15.81 -5.02
C VAL A 374 -32.41 16.36 -3.83
N LEU A 375 -32.47 15.64 -2.70
CA LEU A 375 -33.16 16.11 -1.49
C LEU A 375 -32.56 17.43 -0.99
N TYR A 376 -31.23 17.50 -0.95
CA TYR A 376 -30.50 18.68 -0.49
C TYR A 376 -30.82 19.93 -1.32
N ILE A 377 -30.75 19.81 -2.64
CA ILE A 377 -30.95 20.94 -3.57
C ILE A 377 -32.42 21.34 -3.66
N ALA A 378 -33.32 20.36 -3.80
CA ALA A 378 -34.75 20.63 -3.94
C ALA A 378 -35.30 21.36 -2.70
N SER A 379 -34.91 20.98 -1.49
CA SER A 379 -35.31 21.68 -0.28
C SER A 379 -34.85 23.14 -0.25
N MET A 380 -33.64 23.42 -0.74
CA MET A 380 -33.13 24.79 -0.80
C MET A 380 -33.78 25.64 -1.91
N TRP A 381 -34.16 25.04 -3.03
CA TRP A 381 -34.94 25.75 -4.04
C TRP A 381 -36.32 26.17 -3.50
N VAL A 382 -37.02 25.23 -2.86
CA VAL A 382 -38.34 25.52 -2.25
C VAL A 382 -38.18 26.61 -1.18
N ASN A 383 -37.26 26.44 -0.25
CA ASN A 383 -37.02 27.44 0.79
C ASN A 383 -36.63 28.79 0.19
N GLY A 384 -35.68 28.80 -0.75
CA GLY A 384 -35.16 30.06 -1.31
C GLY A 384 -36.20 30.85 -2.11
N ILE A 385 -37.06 30.16 -2.90
CA ILE A 385 -38.17 30.81 -3.59
C ILE A 385 -39.17 31.35 -2.58
N THR A 386 -39.53 30.59 -1.55
CA THR A 386 -40.44 31.02 -0.46
C THR A 386 -39.87 32.22 0.28
N GLN A 387 -38.60 32.21 0.66
CA GLN A 387 -37.90 33.33 1.31
C GLN A 387 -37.93 34.58 0.41
N GLY A 388 -37.58 34.45 -0.85
CA GLY A 388 -37.55 35.57 -1.80
C GLY A 388 -38.93 36.22 -2.01
N LEU A 389 -39.99 35.40 -2.09
CA LEU A 389 -41.35 35.88 -2.18
C LEU A 389 -41.80 36.58 -0.90
N MET A 390 -41.53 36.00 0.26
CA MET A 390 -41.87 36.58 1.57
C MET A 390 -41.14 37.92 1.83
N TRP A 391 -39.85 37.98 1.52
CA TRP A 391 -39.04 39.19 1.77
C TRP A 391 -39.40 40.36 0.82
N ARG A 392 -40.07 40.07 -0.25
CA ARG A 392 -40.53 41.09 -1.22
C ARG A 392 -42.01 41.46 -1.10
N ALA A 393 -42.74 40.76 -0.25
CA ALA A 393 -44.12 41.05 0.01
C ALA A 393 -44.20 42.33 0.86
N VAL A 394 -44.90 43.35 0.33
CA VAL A 394 -45.13 44.63 1.02
C VAL A 394 -46.61 44.93 1.10
N ASN A 395 -47.04 45.51 2.19
CA ASN A 395 -48.38 46.03 2.40
C ASN A 395 -48.61 47.32 1.62
N GLU A 396 -49.86 47.79 1.53
CA GLU A 396 -50.18 49.01 0.85
C GLU A 396 -49.49 50.25 1.44
N ASP A 397 -49.18 50.24 2.73
CA ASP A 397 -48.44 51.29 3.43
C ASP A 397 -46.92 51.23 3.25
N GLY A 398 -46.41 50.26 2.46
CA GLY A 398 -44.99 50.07 2.22
C GLY A 398 -44.23 49.30 3.30
N THR A 399 -44.90 48.81 4.34
CA THR A 399 -44.29 47.93 5.38
C THR A 399 -44.17 46.48 4.86
N LEU A 400 -43.23 45.73 5.44
CA LEU A 400 -43.06 44.32 5.12
C LEU A 400 -44.28 43.52 5.58
N THR A 401 -44.81 42.63 4.71
CA THR A 401 -45.91 41.73 5.05
C THR A 401 -45.47 40.65 6.02
N TYR A 402 -44.25 40.16 5.87
CA TYR A 402 -43.70 39.13 6.69
C TYR A 402 -42.40 39.57 7.36
N SER A 403 -42.22 39.18 8.62
CA SER A 403 -40.95 39.35 9.33
C SER A 403 -39.92 38.32 8.87
N PHE A 404 -38.64 38.59 9.18
CA PHE A 404 -37.56 37.64 8.90
C PHE A 404 -37.76 36.29 9.67
N VAL A 405 -38.28 36.36 10.90
CA VAL A 405 -38.55 35.16 11.71
C VAL A 405 -39.63 34.28 11.09
N GLU A 406 -40.70 34.87 10.56
CA GLU A 406 -41.76 34.12 9.87
C GLU A 406 -41.22 33.42 8.63
N ALA A 407 -40.30 34.03 7.89
CA ALA A 407 -39.64 33.40 6.74
C ALA A 407 -38.74 32.22 7.18
N LEU A 408 -38.07 32.32 8.35
CA LEU A 408 -37.29 31.19 8.91
C LEU A 408 -38.19 30.02 9.36
N VAL A 409 -39.31 30.30 10.03
CA VAL A 409 -40.30 29.29 10.43
C VAL A 409 -40.87 28.57 9.20
N ALA A 410 -41.21 29.30 8.13
CA ALA A 410 -41.68 28.73 6.88
C ALA A 410 -40.59 27.81 6.21
N SER A 411 -39.33 28.11 6.43
CA SER A 411 -38.19 27.36 5.86
C SER A 411 -37.79 26.14 6.67
N HIS A 412 -38.20 26.01 7.94
CA HIS A 412 -37.74 24.96 8.86
C HIS A 412 -37.97 23.52 8.37
N PRO A 413 -39.11 23.14 7.74
CA PRO A 413 -39.29 21.81 7.16
C PRO A 413 -38.24 21.50 6.07
N GLY A 414 -37.86 22.48 5.27
CA GLY A 414 -36.82 22.36 4.24
C GLY A 414 -35.43 22.17 4.86
N PHE A 415 -35.13 22.79 6.02
CA PHE A 415 -33.88 22.54 6.75
C PHE A 415 -33.72 21.09 7.20
N ILE A 416 -34.81 20.47 7.64
CA ILE A 416 -34.83 19.04 8.01
C ILE A 416 -34.52 18.17 6.78
N VAL A 417 -35.18 18.41 5.64
CA VAL A 417 -34.94 17.65 4.41
C VAL A 417 -33.50 17.86 3.90
N ARG A 418 -32.99 19.09 3.97
CA ARG A 418 -31.60 19.43 3.65
C ARG A 418 -30.62 18.62 4.51
N MET A 419 -30.80 18.56 5.82
CA MET A 419 -29.96 17.80 6.74
C MET A 419 -29.97 16.29 6.41
N ILE A 420 -31.15 15.71 6.16
CA ILE A 420 -31.30 14.28 5.77
C ILE A 420 -30.56 14.01 4.45
N GLY A 421 -30.74 14.89 3.45
CA GLY A 421 -30.03 14.78 2.16
C GLY A 421 -28.50 14.80 2.31
N GLY A 422 -27.99 15.71 3.16
CA GLY A 422 -26.58 15.76 3.53
C GLY A 422 -26.09 14.47 4.23
N GLY A 423 -26.90 13.92 5.14
CA GLY A 423 -26.63 12.65 5.82
C GLY A 423 -26.50 11.46 4.85
N PHE A 424 -27.35 11.38 3.84
CA PHE A 424 -27.25 10.37 2.78
C PHE A 424 -25.97 10.51 1.98
N PHE A 425 -25.61 11.73 1.60
CA PHE A 425 -24.36 11.98 0.86
C PHE A 425 -23.12 11.60 1.69
N LEU A 426 -23.08 12.00 2.96
CA LEU A 426 -22.00 11.63 3.89
C LEU A 426 -21.86 10.11 4.06
N THR A 427 -23.00 9.41 4.22
CA THR A 427 -23.00 7.95 4.30
C THR A 427 -22.38 7.31 3.05
N GLY A 428 -22.69 7.83 1.88
CA GLY A 428 -22.03 7.44 0.62
C GLY A 428 -20.52 7.64 0.65
N MET A 429 -20.03 8.76 1.16
CA MET A 429 -18.60 9.05 1.31
C MET A 429 -17.90 8.09 2.29
N LEU A 430 -18.57 7.71 3.38
CA LEU A 430 -18.05 6.71 4.32
C LEU A 430 -17.92 5.33 3.65
N LEU A 431 -18.90 4.94 2.82
CA LEU A 431 -18.80 3.72 2.00
C LEU A 431 -17.62 3.79 1.03
N MET A 432 -17.36 4.95 0.42
CA MET A 432 -16.19 5.15 -0.43
C MET A 432 -14.87 5.02 0.36
N ALA A 433 -14.80 5.60 1.54
CA ALA A 433 -13.62 5.51 2.41
C ALA A 433 -13.32 4.05 2.76
N TYR A 434 -14.34 3.30 3.19
CA TYR A 434 -14.21 1.87 3.49
C TYR A 434 -13.79 1.06 2.24
N ASN A 435 -14.44 1.28 1.10
CA ASN A 435 -14.13 0.58 -0.16
C ASN A 435 -12.70 0.88 -0.63
N THR A 436 -12.24 2.12 -0.49
CA THR A 436 -10.86 2.54 -0.82
C THR A 436 -9.85 1.87 0.09
N TRP A 437 -10.09 1.88 1.40
CA TRP A 437 -9.21 1.23 2.37
C TRP A 437 -9.08 -0.28 2.11
N ARG A 438 -10.19 -0.95 1.84
CA ARG A 438 -10.22 -2.39 1.50
C ARG A 438 -9.61 -2.70 0.12
N THR A 439 -9.55 -1.73 -0.77
CA THR A 439 -8.94 -1.91 -2.10
C THR A 439 -7.42 -1.98 -2.02
N ALA A 440 -6.77 -1.22 -1.16
CA ALA A 440 -5.32 -1.24 -1.00
C ALA A 440 -4.83 -2.57 -0.39
N TYR A 441 -3.67 -3.10 -0.85
CA TYR A 441 -2.98 -4.21 -0.17
C TYR A 441 -2.35 -3.73 1.14
N ASN A 442 -2.25 -4.62 2.14
CA ASN A 442 -1.49 -4.33 3.35
C ASN A 442 0.01 -4.57 3.11
N TYR A 443 0.69 -3.58 2.56
CA TYR A 443 2.14 -3.63 2.40
C TYR A 443 2.91 -3.12 3.63
N LYS A 444 2.24 -2.56 4.64
CA LYS A 444 2.90 -2.10 5.87
C LYS A 444 3.58 -3.29 6.58
N VAL A 445 2.83 -4.32 6.90
CA VAL A 445 3.34 -5.51 7.59
C VAL A 445 4.36 -6.27 6.73
N VAL A 446 4.16 -6.33 5.42
CA VAL A 446 5.12 -6.95 4.48
C VAL A 446 6.45 -6.21 4.49
N ARG A 447 6.44 -4.86 4.49
CA ARG A 447 7.68 -4.05 4.62
C ARG A 447 8.38 -4.27 5.94
N GLN A 448 7.63 -4.33 7.04
CA GLN A 448 8.17 -4.56 8.38
C GLN A 448 8.92 -5.90 8.42
N PHE A 449 8.31 -6.99 7.98
CA PHE A 449 8.96 -8.29 7.92
C PHE A 449 10.15 -8.31 6.94
N ALA A 450 10.05 -7.67 5.77
CA ALA A 450 11.16 -7.61 4.81
C ALA A 450 12.38 -6.85 5.36
N ILE A 451 12.18 -5.76 6.10
CA ILE A 451 13.26 -5.03 6.78
C ILE A 451 13.88 -5.93 7.86
N MET A 452 13.05 -6.54 8.71
CA MET A 452 13.55 -7.39 9.80
C MET A 452 14.26 -8.65 9.28
N THR A 453 13.88 -9.16 8.10
CA THR A 453 14.68 -10.22 7.45
C THR A 453 16.11 -9.78 7.20
N VAL A 454 16.32 -8.59 6.67
CA VAL A 454 17.68 -8.07 6.42
C VAL A 454 18.43 -7.86 7.74
N VAL A 455 17.78 -7.30 8.75
CA VAL A 455 18.38 -7.06 10.08
C VAL A 455 18.79 -8.38 10.73
N TRP A 456 17.88 -9.33 10.84
CA TRP A 456 18.16 -10.64 11.45
C TRP A 456 19.12 -11.49 10.61
N GLY A 457 19.14 -11.28 9.29
CA GLY A 457 20.15 -11.88 8.43
C GLY A 457 21.57 -11.44 8.81
N ILE A 458 21.77 -10.14 9.02
CA ILE A 458 23.08 -9.63 9.49
C ILE A 458 23.40 -10.17 10.88
N VAL A 459 22.49 -10.07 11.84
CA VAL A 459 22.70 -10.53 13.22
C VAL A 459 23.01 -12.02 13.25
N GLY A 460 22.18 -12.84 12.64
CA GLY A 460 22.35 -14.29 12.64
C GLY A 460 23.65 -14.74 11.94
N MET A 461 23.99 -14.14 10.79
CA MET A 461 25.23 -14.47 10.09
C MET A 461 26.47 -13.96 10.86
N THR A 462 26.38 -12.82 11.56
CA THR A 462 27.48 -12.33 12.43
C THR A 462 27.76 -13.33 13.55
N VAL A 463 26.71 -13.84 14.24
CA VAL A 463 26.89 -14.88 15.26
C VAL A 463 27.48 -16.15 14.64
N GLY A 464 27.06 -16.53 13.43
CA GLY A 464 27.62 -17.66 12.69
C GLY A 464 29.10 -17.50 12.36
N VAL A 465 29.52 -16.32 11.93
CA VAL A 465 30.95 -16.03 11.69
C VAL A 465 31.75 -16.09 13.01
N LEU A 466 31.19 -15.55 14.09
CA LEU A 466 31.83 -15.59 15.41
C LEU A 466 32.06 -17.04 15.88
N ILE A 467 31.04 -17.90 15.82
CA ILE A 467 31.23 -19.30 16.23
C ILE A 467 32.17 -20.08 15.29
N ALA A 468 32.19 -19.75 13.99
CA ALA A 468 33.16 -20.30 13.06
C ALA A 468 34.60 -19.84 13.41
N ALA A 469 34.75 -18.57 13.82
CA ALA A 469 36.04 -18.06 14.29
C ALA A 469 36.48 -18.67 15.61
N GLN A 470 35.56 -19.02 16.53
CA GLN A 470 35.89 -19.73 17.78
C GLN A 470 36.45 -21.13 17.56
N LEU A 471 36.16 -21.75 16.41
CA LEU A 471 36.81 -23.03 16.05
C LEU A 471 38.28 -22.86 15.67
N VAL A 472 38.66 -21.67 15.21
CA VAL A 472 40.04 -21.31 14.86
C VAL A 472 40.78 -20.72 16.06
N TRP A 473 40.10 -19.83 16.80
CA TRP A 473 40.63 -19.12 17.97
C TRP A 473 39.64 -19.23 19.14
N PRO A 474 39.79 -20.28 20.02
CA PRO A 474 38.85 -20.47 21.12
C PRO A 474 38.73 -19.31 22.10
N ASP A 475 39.77 -18.48 22.22
CA ASP A 475 39.80 -17.32 23.12
C ASP A 475 38.74 -16.24 22.72
N LEU A 476 38.19 -16.33 21.54
CA LEU A 476 37.05 -15.47 21.14
C LEU A 476 35.74 -15.80 21.90
N ASN A 477 35.77 -16.73 22.86
CA ASN A 477 34.71 -16.84 23.87
C ASN A 477 34.82 -15.79 24.98
N PHE A 478 35.93 -15.02 25.02
CA PHE A 478 36.21 -13.95 25.98
C PHE A 478 36.17 -14.41 27.45
N GLY A 479 36.25 -15.69 27.74
CA GLY A 479 36.12 -16.25 29.08
C GLY A 479 34.74 -16.08 29.74
N LEU A 480 33.70 -15.76 28.93
CA LEU A 480 32.35 -15.47 29.40
C LEU A 480 31.42 -16.66 29.11
N PRO A 481 30.64 -17.13 30.10
CA PRO A 481 29.73 -18.28 29.87
C PRO A 481 28.75 -18.07 28.73
N TRP A 482 28.17 -16.87 28.57
CA TRP A 482 27.16 -16.56 27.57
C TRP A 482 27.69 -16.38 26.15
N THR A 483 29.01 -16.29 25.97
CA THR A 483 29.66 -16.23 24.66
C THR A 483 30.37 -17.52 24.28
N SER A 484 30.23 -18.57 25.08
CA SER A 484 30.78 -19.89 24.75
C SER A 484 30.12 -20.46 23.48
N PHE A 485 30.84 -21.26 22.71
CA PHE A 485 30.35 -21.91 21.50
C PHE A 485 29.03 -22.64 21.73
N GLY A 486 28.92 -23.41 22.84
CA GLY A 486 27.70 -24.15 23.19
C GLY A 486 26.46 -23.29 23.45
N ARG A 487 26.64 -22.00 23.84
CA ARG A 487 25.55 -21.05 24.04
C ARG A 487 25.23 -20.27 22.77
N LEU A 488 26.24 -19.93 21.99
CA LEU A 488 26.06 -19.18 20.76
C LEU A 488 25.55 -20.04 19.59
N ARG A 489 25.86 -21.34 19.57
CA ARG A 489 25.40 -22.25 18.50
C ARG A 489 23.86 -22.29 18.40
N PRO A 490 23.11 -22.63 19.46
CA PRO A 490 21.64 -22.59 19.39
C PRO A 490 21.10 -21.19 19.14
N LEU A 491 21.74 -20.14 19.65
CA LEU A 491 21.37 -18.76 19.32
C LEU A 491 21.50 -18.47 17.81
N HIS A 492 22.64 -18.87 17.20
CA HIS A 492 22.86 -18.77 15.76
C HIS A 492 21.76 -19.50 14.98
N THR A 493 21.48 -20.75 15.35
CA THR A 493 20.47 -21.57 14.69
C THR A 493 19.09 -20.92 14.73
N ASN A 494 18.66 -20.43 15.91
CA ASN A 494 17.40 -19.72 16.07
C ASN A 494 17.36 -18.40 15.27
N ALA A 495 18.46 -17.66 15.26
CA ALA A 495 18.54 -16.39 14.53
C ALA A 495 18.45 -16.57 13.00
N VAL A 496 19.11 -17.59 12.44
CA VAL A 496 19.10 -17.80 10.98
C VAL A 496 17.85 -18.54 10.50
N ILE A 497 17.33 -19.50 11.25
CA ILE A 497 16.14 -20.25 10.84
C ILE A 497 14.87 -19.42 11.10
N PHE A 498 14.63 -19.06 12.37
CA PHE A 498 13.35 -18.50 12.77
C PHE A 498 13.30 -16.95 12.66
N ALA A 499 14.39 -16.24 12.96
CA ALA A 499 14.39 -14.80 12.83
C ALA A 499 14.57 -14.39 11.36
N PHE A 500 15.65 -14.78 10.70
CA PHE A 500 15.87 -14.44 9.27
C PHE A 500 14.88 -15.18 8.36
N GLY A 501 14.89 -16.52 8.40
CA GLY A 501 14.04 -17.35 7.54
C GLY A 501 12.55 -17.16 7.82
N GLY A 502 12.16 -17.08 9.11
CA GLY A 502 10.77 -16.83 9.50
C GLY A 502 10.26 -15.48 9.03
N CYS A 503 11.01 -14.39 9.22
CA CYS A 503 10.64 -13.09 8.70
C CYS A 503 10.53 -13.07 7.18
N ALA A 504 11.40 -13.79 6.46
CA ALA A 504 11.32 -13.93 5.00
C ALA A 504 10.04 -14.66 4.58
N LEU A 505 9.67 -15.75 5.28
CA LEU A 505 8.44 -16.49 5.03
C LEU A 505 7.18 -15.65 5.28
N PHE A 506 7.11 -14.92 6.39
CA PHE A 506 5.99 -14.02 6.68
C PHE A 506 5.87 -12.90 5.63
N ALA A 507 6.98 -12.25 5.27
CA ALA A 507 6.97 -11.18 4.26
C ALA A 507 6.45 -11.70 2.92
N THR A 508 6.97 -12.82 2.46
CA THR A 508 6.70 -13.37 1.13
C THR A 508 5.34 -14.04 1.03
N SER A 509 4.91 -14.78 2.05
CA SER A 509 3.58 -15.41 2.09
C SER A 509 2.46 -14.36 2.16
N TYR A 510 2.59 -13.33 3.02
CA TYR A 510 1.63 -12.23 3.10
C TYR A 510 1.58 -11.42 1.79
N TYR A 511 2.72 -11.25 1.12
CA TYR A 511 2.74 -10.61 -0.18
C TYR A 511 2.07 -11.48 -1.25
N ALA A 512 2.47 -12.75 -1.35
CA ALA A 512 1.99 -13.66 -2.39
C ALA A 512 0.48 -13.94 -2.26
N VAL A 513 -0.02 -14.21 -1.03
CA VAL A 513 -1.44 -14.52 -0.83
C VAL A 513 -2.36 -13.36 -1.18
N GLN A 514 -1.99 -12.12 -0.83
CA GLN A 514 -2.79 -10.95 -1.22
C GLN A 514 -2.89 -10.80 -2.74
N ARG A 515 -1.78 -10.95 -3.44
CA ARG A 515 -1.70 -10.74 -4.89
C ARG A 515 -2.36 -11.88 -5.67
N THR A 516 -2.14 -13.11 -5.28
CA THR A 516 -2.72 -14.29 -5.95
C THR A 516 -4.22 -14.44 -5.66
N CYS A 517 -4.67 -14.03 -4.50
CA CYS A 517 -6.10 -14.01 -4.12
C CYS A 517 -6.83 -12.72 -4.53
N GLN A 518 -6.08 -11.69 -4.96
CA GLN A 518 -6.61 -10.37 -5.31
C GLN A 518 -7.44 -9.72 -4.19
N VAL A 519 -7.06 -9.93 -2.92
CA VAL A 519 -7.70 -9.34 -1.74
C VAL A 519 -6.64 -8.84 -0.76
N ARG A 520 -7.01 -7.85 0.06
CA ARG A 520 -6.24 -7.42 1.22
C ARG A 520 -6.19 -8.55 2.26
N LEU A 521 -5.16 -8.59 3.11
CA LEU A 521 -5.09 -9.51 4.24
C LEU A 521 -6.40 -9.52 5.02
N PHE A 522 -6.77 -10.70 5.54
CA PHE A 522 -8.01 -10.93 6.29
C PHE A 522 -8.20 -9.93 7.43
N SER A 523 -7.15 -9.73 8.23
CA SER A 523 -7.14 -8.80 9.37
C SER A 523 -5.80 -8.08 9.45
N ASP A 524 -5.83 -6.74 9.43
CA ASP A 524 -4.64 -5.90 9.60
C ASP A 524 -4.13 -5.94 11.04
N THR A 525 -5.03 -6.04 12.02
CA THR A 525 -4.70 -6.12 13.45
C THR A 525 -3.96 -7.41 13.76
N LEU A 526 -4.51 -8.56 13.34
CA LEU A 526 -3.84 -9.85 13.54
C LEU A 526 -2.52 -9.95 12.77
N ALA A 527 -2.43 -9.37 11.56
CA ALA A 527 -1.17 -9.33 10.84
C ALA A 527 -0.11 -8.47 11.55
N SER A 528 -0.51 -7.37 12.17
CA SER A 528 0.37 -6.55 13.00
C SER A 528 0.76 -7.26 14.31
N PHE A 529 -0.19 -7.97 14.94
CA PHE A 529 0.07 -8.81 16.11
C PHE A 529 1.09 -9.92 15.76
N THR A 530 0.92 -10.60 14.62
CA THR A 530 1.89 -11.60 14.14
C THR A 530 3.30 -11.01 14.02
N PHE A 531 3.42 -9.78 13.48
CA PHE A 531 4.73 -9.12 13.37
C PHE A 531 5.36 -8.87 14.74
N TRP A 532 4.69 -8.17 15.62
CA TRP A 532 5.26 -7.77 16.91
C TRP A 532 5.45 -8.98 17.84
N GLY A 533 4.51 -9.93 17.84
CA GLY A 533 4.63 -11.16 18.62
C GLY A 533 5.82 -12.01 18.16
N TRP A 534 6.07 -12.10 16.85
CA TRP A 534 7.24 -12.81 16.34
C TRP A 534 8.56 -12.11 16.71
N GLN A 535 8.62 -10.76 16.64
CA GLN A 535 9.80 -10.04 17.11
C GLN A 535 10.04 -10.24 18.61
N LEU A 536 8.98 -10.31 19.41
CA LEU A 536 9.09 -10.60 20.85
C LEU A 536 9.64 -12.00 21.10
N VAL A 537 9.16 -13.04 20.38
CA VAL A 537 9.72 -14.39 20.45
C VAL A 537 11.22 -14.39 20.16
N ILE A 538 11.64 -13.72 19.08
CA ILE A 538 13.07 -13.64 18.71
C ILE A 538 13.90 -12.97 19.82
N LEU A 539 13.39 -11.88 20.39
CA LEU A 539 14.08 -11.17 21.48
C LEU A 539 14.21 -12.05 22.73
N LEU A 540 13.14 -12.75 23.11
CA LEU A 540 13.17 -13.67 24.24
C LEU A 540 14.16 -14.83 24.02
N ALA A 541 14.22 -15.38 22.80
CA ALA A 541 15.22 -16.38 22.42
C ALA A 541 16.65 -15.84 22.52
N ALA A 542 16.87 -14.59 22.04
CA ALA A 542 18.17 -13.93 22.10
C ALA A 542 18.66 -13.66 23.53
N ILE A 543 17.76 -13.61 24.50
CA ILE A 543 18.08 -13.44 25.93
C ILE A 543 18.23 -14.82 26.60
N SER A 544 17.28 -15.74 26.40
CA SER A 544 17.23 -16.99 27.16
C SER A 544 18.35 -17.98 26.80
N LEU A 545 18.68 -18.10 25.49
CA LEU A 545 19.67 -19.07 25.04
C LEU A 545 21.10 -18.78 25.54
N PRO A 546 21.64 -17.56 25.45
CA PRO A 546 22.93 -17.24 26.04
C PRO A 546 22.97 -17.43 27.55
N LEU A 547 21.88 -17.21 28.26
CA LEU A 547 21.74 -17.42 29.68
C LEU A 547 21.63 -18.94 30.04
N GLY A 548 21.38 -19.80 29.04
CA GLY A 548 21.29 -21.24 29.21
C GLY A 548 19.92 -21.78 29.60
N TYR A 549 18.88 -20.95 29.45
CA TYR A 549 17.50 -21.41 29.61
C TYR A 549 17.07 -22.09 28.31
N THR A 550 17.14 -23.44 28.31
CA THR A 550 16.90 -24.27 27.14
C THR A 550 16.32 -25.61 27.51
N SER A 551 15.37 -26.09 26.67
CA SER A 551 14.89 -27.48 26.74
C SER A 551 15.89 -28.48 26.20
N SER A 552 17.00 -28.07 25.57
CA SER A 552 18.03 -28.88 24.93
C SER A 552 17.53 -29.74 23.75
N LYS A 553 16.35 -29.42 23.18
CA LYS A 553 15.84 -30.04 21.96
C LYS A 553 16.29 -29.25 20.73
N GLU A 554 16.95 -29.91 19.78
CA GLU A 554 17.45 -29.20 18.57
C GLU A 554 16.30 -28.64 17.72
N TYR A 555 16.40 -27.36 17.31
CA TYR A 555 15.38 -26.53 16.65
C TYR A 555 14.13 -26.24 17.51
N ALA A 556 14.12 -26.66 18.76
CA ALA A 556 13.05 -26.44 19.74
C ALA A 556 13.65 -26.19 21.13
N GLU A 557 14.71 -25.37 21.17
CA GLU A 557 15.48 -25.11 22.39
C GLU A 557 14.77 -24.25 23.41
N LEU A 558 13.71 -23.55 23.02
CA LEU A 558 13.02 -22.57 23.87
C LEU A 558 12.19 -23.29 24.95
N GLU A 559 12.08 -22.66 26.11
CA GLU A 559 11.29 -23.19 27.23
C GLU A 559 9.80 -22.84 27.08
N TRP A 560 8.94 -23.57 27.74
CA TRP A 560 7.49 -23.62 27.63
C TRP A 560 6.74 -22.25 27.55
N PRO A 561 7.13 -21.16 28.27
CA PRO A 561 6.40 -19.91 28.15
C PRO A 561 6.57 -19.27 26.77
N ILE A 562 7.75 -19.42 26.15
CA ILE A 562 8.03 -18.91 24.82
C ILE A 562 7.33 -19.78 23.78
N ASP A 563 7.25 -21.09 24.00
CA ASP A 563 6.54 -22.03 23.11
C ASP A 563 5.05 -21.77 23.04
N ILE A 564 4.45 -21.39 24.17
CA ILE A 564 3.05 -20.94 24.19
C ILE A 564 2.89 -19.65 23.38
N LEU A 565 3.81 -18.69 23.54
CA LEU A 565 3.78 -17.45 22.76
C LEU A 565 3.93 -17.72 21.26
N ILE A 566 4.84 -18.62 20.86
CA ILE A 566 5.00 -19.07 19.47
C ILE A 566 3.69 -19.63 18.94
N THR A 567 3.05 -20.51 19.71
CA THR A 567 1.76 -21.12 19.34
C THR A 567 0.69 -20.05 19.08
N VAL A 568 0.54 -19.08 19.98
CA VAL A 568 -0.46 -18.00 19.83
C VAL A 568 -0.18 -17.14 18.60
N VAL A 569 1.06 -16.75 18.37
CA VAL A 569 1.49 -15.96 17.20
C VAL A 569 1.28 -16.76 15.91
N TRP A 570 1.58 -18.07 15.93
CA TRP A 570 1.41 -18.95 14.78
C TRP A 570 -0.06 -19.15 14.39
N VAL A 571 -0.95 -19.29 15.38
CA VAL A 571 -2.40 -19.35 15.16
C VAL A 571 -2.89 -18.04 14.53
N ALA A 572 -2.45 -16.88 15.01
CA ALA A 572 -2.78 -15.60 14.41
C ALA A 572 -2.32 -15.52 12.94
N TYR A 573 -1.10 -15.98 12.65
CA TYR A 573 -0.58 -16.09 11.29
C TYR A 573 -1.45 -16.98 10.40
N ALA A 574 -1.80 -18.16 10.87
CA ALA A 574 -2.67 -19.10 10.17
C ALA A 574 -4.04 -18.49 9.86
N VAL A 575 -4.68 -17.85 10.84
CA VAL A 575 -5.97 -17.16 10.66
C VAL A 575 -5.88 -16.08 9.58
N VAL A 576 -4.82 -15.27 9.58
CA VAL A 576 -4.63 -14.22 8.56
C VAL A 576 -4.42 -14.84 7.17
N PHE A 577 -3.57 -15.85 7.05
CA PHE A 577 -3.28 -16.48 5.77
C PHE A 577 -4.49 -17.22 5.17
N PHE A 578 -5.09 -18.13 5.95
CA PHE A 578 -6.24 -18.92 5.47
C PHE A 578 -7.50 -18.09 5.34
N GLY A 579 -7.74 -17.12 6.23
CA GLY A 579 -8.82 -16.16 6.09
C GLY A 579 -8.71 -15.33 4.80
N THR A 580 -7.49 -15.00 4.36
CA THR A 580 -7.25 -14.33 3.08
C THR A 580 -7.54 -15.28 1.91
N LEU A 581 -7.16 -16.55 1.99
CA LEU A 581 -7.50 -17.58 0.99
C LEU A 581 -9.00 -17.81 0.84
N VAL A 582 -9.74 -17.86 1.96
CA VAL A 582 -11.20 -18.01 1.96
C VAL A 582 -11.86 -16.82 1.24
N LYS A 583 -11.36 -15.61 1.46
CA LYS A 583 -11.88 -14.37 0.84
C LYS A 583 -11.35 -14.09 -0.56
N ARG A 584 -10.69 -15.05 -1.21
CA ARG A 584 -10.14 -14.86 -2.56
C ARG A 584 -11.19 -14.51 -3.60
N LYS A 585 -10.82 -13.66 -4.55
CA LYS A 585 -11.65 -13.25 -5.69
C LYS A 585 -11.40 -14.06 -6.96
N VAL A 586 -10.54 -15.05 -6.89
CA VAL A 586 -10.22 -15.97 -7.98
C VAL A 586 -10.70 -17.38 -7.63
N LYS A 587 -11.11 -18.16 -8.63
CA LYS A 587 -11.66 -19.51 -8.38
C LYS A 587 -10.60 -20.51 -7.89
N HIS A 588 -9.37 -20.41 -8.41
CA HIS A 588 -8.28 -21.35 -8.11
C HIS A 588 -7.43 -20.85 -6.93
N ILE A 589 -6.69 -21.76 -6.31
CA ILE A 589 -5.62 -21.45 -5.35
C ILE A 589 -4.28 -21.64 -6.06
N TYR A 590 -3.45 -20.61 -6.05
CA TYR A 590 -2.15 -20.62 -6.70
C TYR A 590 -1.19 -21.62 -6.02
N VAL A 591 -0.36 -22.33 -6.82
CA VAL A 591 0.55 -23.39 -6.32
C VAL A 591 1.42 -22.94 -5.14
N GLY A 592 2.01 -21.74 -5.19
CA GLY A 592 2.79 -21.23 -4.07
C GLY A 592 2.01 -21.18 -2.75
N ASN A 593 0.71 -20.91 -2.81
CA ASN A 593 -0.14 -20.90 -1.61
C ASN A 593 -0.41 -22.31 -1.06
N TRP A 594 -0.34 -23.38 -1.88
CA TRP A 594 -0.41 -24.74 -1.36
C TRP A 594 0.78 -25.03 -0.44
N PHE A 595 1.99 -24.71 -0.89
CA PHE A 595 3.21 -24.89 -0.12
C PHE A 595 3.24 -24.02 1.14
N PHE A 596 2.84 -22.75 1.07
CA PHE A 596 2.69 -21.91 2.26
C PHE A 596 1.64 -22.47 3.23
N GLY A 597 0.50 -22.95 2.73
CA GLY A 597 -0.54 -23.54 3.56
C GLY A 597 -0.10 -24.84 4.22
N GLY A 598 0.56 -25.73 3.46
CA GLY A 598 1.13 -26.98 3.97
C GLY A 598 2.18 -26.70 5.06
N PHE A 599 3.07 -25.76 4.83
CA PHE A 599 4.05 -25.31 5.81
C PHE A 599 3.38 -24.81 7.11
N ILE A 600 2.38 -23.92 7.01
CA ILE A 600 1.72 -23.35 8.19
C ILE A 600 1.05 -24.42 9.05
N LEU A 601 0.32 -25.34 8.44
CA LEU A 601 -0.42 -26.39 9.15
C LEU A 601 0.52 -27.43 9.77
N THR A 602 1.50 -27.89 9.00
CA THR A 602 2.40 -28.95 9.48
C THR A 602 3.31 -28.45 10.59
N VAL A 603 3.87 -27.25 10.47
CA VAL A 603 4.72 -26.68 11.52
C VAL A 603 3.94 -26.45 12.82
N ALA A 604 2.67 -26.03 12.73
CA ALA A 604 1.80 -25.93 13.92
C ALA A 604 1.68 -27.28 14.65
N MET A 605 1.38 -28.34 13.91
CA MET A 605 1.26 -29.69 14.47
C MET A 605 2.58 -30.17 15.06
N LEU A 606 3.68 -30.02 14.35
CA LEU A 606 5.02 -30.39 14.78
C LEU A 606 5.43 -29.71 16.08
N HIS A 607 5.22 -28.38 16.13
CA HIS A 607 5.57 -27.57 17.30
C HIS A 607 4.78 -28.00 18.54
N VAL A 608 3.46 -28.12 18.42
CA VAL A 608 2.62 -28.51 19.56
C VAL A 608 3.01 -29.91 20.08
N VAL A 609 3.16 -30.89 19.19
CA VAL A 609 3.45 -32.26 19.63
C VAL A 609 4.84 -32.39 20.27
N ASN A 610 5.88 -31.75 19.66
CA ASN A 610 7.24 -31.85 20.18
C ASN A 610 7.46 -31.14 21.52
N ASN A 611 6.70 -30.03 21.73
CA ASN A 611 6.87 -29.17 22.90
C ASN A 611 5.78 -29.42 23.95
N LEU A 612 5.24 -30.65 24.02
CA LEU A 612 4.47 -31.12 25.17
C LEU A 612 5.41 -31.37 26.33
N GLU A 613 5.32 -30.52 27.34
CA GLU A 613 6.27 -30.45 28.46
C GLU A 613 5.56 -30.33 29.81
N LEU A 614 6.20 -30.79 30.86
CA LEU A 614 5.81 -30.63 32.24
C LEU A 614 6.61 -29.47 32.85
N PRO A 615 6.00 -28.32 33.10
CA PRO A 615 6.67 -27.19 33.72
C PRO A 615 7.06 -27.49 35.17
N VAL A 616 8.31 -27.19 35.52
CA VAL A 616 8.82 -27.27 36.88
C VAL A 616 9.06 -25.87 37.47
N THR A 617 9.61 -24.97 36.68
CA THR A 617 9.75 -23.55 37.00
C THR A 617 9.39 -22.75 35.76
N PHE A 618 9.39 -21.42 35.89
CA PHE A 618 9.16 -20.53 34.77
C PHE A 618 10.19 -20.68 33.63
N THR A 619 11.39 -21.12 33.99
CA THR A 619 12.53 -21.25 33.04
C THR A 619 13.01 -22.69 32.88
N LYS A 620 12.26 -23.69 33.34
CA LYS A 620 12.59 -25.10 33.21
C LYS A 620 11.37 -25.99 33.10
N SER A 621 11.39 -26.85 32.12
CA SER A 621 10.43 -27.92 31.89
C SER A 621 11.13 -29.23 31.54
N TYR A 622 10.38 -30.31 31.53
CA TYR A 622 10.81 -31.63 31.07
C TYR A 622 9.82 -32.15 30.03
N SER A 623 10.34 -32.88 29.02
CA SER A 623 9.52 -33.50 28.00
C SER A 623 8.47 -34.44 28.60
N LEU A 624 7.27 -34.43 27.99
CA LEU A 624 6.22 -35.39 28.31
C LEU A 624 6.61 -36.83 27.93
N TYR A 625 7.50 -36.97 26.97
CA TYR A 625 7.99 -38.25 26.45
C TYR A 625 9.27 -38.69 27.15
N ALA A 626 9.57 -39.97 27.10
CA ALA A 626 10.78 -40.52 27.74
C ALA A 626 11.55 -41.46 26.81
N GLY A 627 12.87 -41.53 27.00
CA GLY A 627 13.77 -42.46 26.33
C GLY A 627 13.73 -42.43 24.80
N ALA A 628 13.68 -43.59 24.16
CA ALA A 628 13.65 -43.68 22.69
C ALA A 628 12.42 -43.00 22.05
N THR A 629 11.30 -42.93 22.78
CA THR A 629 10.10 -42.23 22.31
C THR A 629 10.35 -40.73 22.25
N ASP A 630 11.00 -40.14 23.25
CA ASP A 630 11.36 -38.72 23.23
C ASP A 630 12.31 -38.39 22.07
N ALA A 631 13.34 -39.23 21.88
CA ALA A 631 14.26 -39.10 20.75
C ALA A 631 13.55 -39.19 19.40
N MET A 632 12.59 -40.13 19.27
CA MET A 632 11.80 -40.28 18.04
C MET A 632 10.89 -39.06 17.78
N VAL A 633 10.19 -38.55 18.79
CA VAL A 633 9.32 -37.34 18.67
C VAL A 633 10.20 -36.13 18.34
N GLN A 634 11.35 -36.00 19.00
CA GLN A 634 12.31 -34.91 18.73
C GLN A 634 12.78 -34.93 17.28
N TRP A 635 13.16 -36.10 16.74
CA TRP A 635 13.66 -36.13 15.35
C TRP A 635 12.56 -36.26 14.31
N TRP A 636 11.36 -36.74 14.69
CA TRP A 636 10.18 -36.50 13.87
C TRP A 636 9.92 -34.98 13.72
N TYR A 637 10.04 -34.18 14.79
CA TYR A 637 10.00 -32.72 14.72
C TYR A 637 11.23 -32.17 13.99
N GLY A 638 12.43 -32.46 14.40
CA GLY A 638 13.67 -31.87 13.90
C GLY A 638 13.84 -32.01 12.39
N HIS A 639 13.65 -33.25 11.87
CA HIS A 639 13.69 -33.48 10.42
C HIS A 639 12.54 -32.75 9.69
N ASN A 640 11.35 -32.80 10.24
CA ASN A 640 10.19 -32.16 9.62
C ASN A 640 10.18 -30.62 9.76
N ALA A 641 10.85 -30.04 10.73
CA ALA A 641 11.15 -28.62 10.78
C ALA A 641 11.98 -28.20 9.56
N VAL A 642 12.99 -28.97 9.18
CA VAL A 642 13.73 -28.77 7.93
C VAL A 642 12.82 -28.99 6.71
N GLY A 643 12.01 -30.05 6.71
CA GLY A 643 11.13 -30.40 5.60
C GLY A 643 10.00 -29.40 5.34
N PHE A 644 9.39 -28.86 6.38
CA PHE A 644 8.23 -27.97 6.23
C PHE A 644 8.57 -26.51 6.46
N PHE A 645 9.35 -26.16 7.46
CA PHE A 645 9.76 -24.76 7.64
C PHE A 645 10.81 -24.37 6.59
N LEU A 646 11.93 -25.08 6.47
CA LEU A 646 13.03 -24.71 5.58
C LEU A 646 12.85 -25.19 4.12
N THR A 647 11.96 -26.14 3.84
CA THR A 647 11.74 -26.62 2.46
C THR A 647 10.37 -26.20 1.94
N ALA A 648 9.26 -26.69 2.48
CA ALA A 648 7.94 -26.43 1.92
C ALA A 648 7.60 -24.92 1.89
N GLY A 649 7.89 -24.16 2.97
CA GLY A 649 7.68 -22.72 3.01
C GLY A 649 8.45 -21.98 1.91
N PHE A 650 9.72 -22.34 1.70
CA PHE A 650 10.57 -21.72 0.67
C PHE A 650 10.25 -22.20 -0.75
N LEU A 651 9.69 -23.39 -0.92
CA LEU A 651 9.08 -23.79 -2.19
C LEU A 651 7.89 -22.91 -2.57
N GLY A 652 7.12 -22.43 -1.59
CA GLY A 652 6.11 -21.40 -1.82
C GLY A 652 6.70 -20.13 -2.43
N MET A 653 7.90 -19.70 -1.97
CA MET A 653 8.63 -18.59 -2.60
C MET A 653 9.06 -18.94 -4.03
N MET A 654 9.67 -20.10 -4.22
CA MET A 654 10.13 -20.56 -5.53
C MET A 654 9.00 -20.51 -6.57
N TYR A 655 7.86 -21.12 -6.27
CA TYR A 655 6.71 -21.15 -7.18
C TYR A 655 6.11 -19.77 -7.45
N TYR A 656 6.36 -18.78 -6.60
CA TYR A 656 5.89 -17.41 -6.85
C TYR A 656 6.95 -16.53 -7.52
N PHE A 657 8.18 -16.48 -6.98
CA PHE A 657 9.17 -15.47 -7.41
C PHE A 657 9.96 -15.88 -8.65
N VAL A 658 10.26 -17.18 -8.84
CA VAL A 658 10.98 -17.65 -10.06
C VAL A 658 10.17 -17.35 -11.32
N PRO A 659 8.90 -17.74 -11.43
CA PRO A 659 8.09 -17.41 -12.60
C PRO A 659 7.94 -15.90 -12.83
N LYS A 660 7.78 -15.13 -11.73
CA LYS A 660 7.63 -13.67 -11.82
C LYS A 660 8.89 -12.96 -12.27
N GLN A 661 10.07 -13.39 -11.80
CA GLN A 661 11.35 -12.80 -12.21
C GLN A 661 11.76 -13.25 -13.62
N ALA A 662 11.52 -14.51 -13.97
CA ALA A 662 11.76 -15.03 -15.31
C ALA A 662 10.77 -14.49 -16.36
N GLU A 663 9.61 -13.92 -15.91
CA GLU A 663 8.47 -13.53 -16.77
C GLU A 663 7.96 -14.73 -17.60
N ARG A 664 7.86 -15.89 -16.96
CA ARG A 664 7.41 -17.14 -17.54
C ARG A 664 6.39 -17.82 -16.63
N PRO A 665 5.42 -18.56 -17.18
CA PRO A 665 4.59 -19.43 -16.38
C PRO A 665 5.43 -20.57 -15.77
N VAL A 666 4.96 -21.16 -14.69
CA VAL A 666 5.53 -22.41 -14.15
C VAL A 666 5.56 -23.45 -15.28
N TYR A 667 6.68 -24.14 -15.43
CA TYR A 667 6.91 -25.10 -16.52
C TYR A 667 5.82 -26.18 -16.61
N SER A 668 5.50 -26.82 -15.48
CA SER A 668 4.50 -27.86 -15.44
C SER A 668 3.62 -27.77 -14.19
N TYR A 669 2.33 -27.47 -14.40
CA TYR A 669 1.33 -27.52 -13.33
C TYR A 669 1.13 -28.94 -12.77
N ARG A 670 1.13 -29.96 -13.64
CA ARG A 670 0.99 -31.36 -13.22
C ARG A 670 2.16 -31.79 -12.35
N LEU A 671 3.39 -31.42 -12.72
CA LEU A 671 4.57 -31.71 -11.90
C LEU A 671 4.51 -30.99 -10.55
N SER A 672 3.90 -29.80 -10.50
CA SER A 672 3.67 -29.10 -9.22
C SER A 672 2.74 -29.86 -8.27
N ILE A 673 1.69 -30.52 -8.83
CA ILE A 673 0.77 -31.36 -8.05
C ILE A 673 1.51 -32.56 -7.47
N VAL A 674 2.27 -33.28 -8.31
CA VAL A 674 3.07 -34.43 -7.89
C VAL A 674 4.08 -34.01 -6.83
N HIS A 675 4.82 -32.93 -7.07
CA HIS A 675 5.80 -32.39 -6.13
C HIS A 675 5.17 -32.09 -4.77
N PHE A 676 4.03 -31.38 -4.75
CA PHE A 676 3.37 -30.99 -3.49
C PHE A 676 2.91 -32.23 -2.69
N TRP A 677 2.08 -33.07 -3.30
CA TRP A 677 1.47 -34.18 -2.58
C TRP A 677 2.46 -35.27 -2.20
N ALA A 678 3.37 -35.63 -3.10
CA ALA A 678 4.38 -36.64 -2.82
C ALA A 678 5.39 -36.17 -1.76
N LEU A 679 5.81 -34.89 -1.83
CA LEU A 679 6.73 -34.33 -0.83
C LEU A 679 6.08 -34.35 0.57
N ILE A 680 4.88 -33.83 0.72
CA ILE A 680 4.20 -33.77 2.03
C ILE A 680 3.90 -35.16 2.58
N ALA A 681 3.42 -36.08 1.75
CA ALA A 681 3.05 -37.42 2.19
C ALA A 681 4.24 -38.26 2.63
N VAL A 682 5.41 -38.10 2.01
CA VAL A 682 6.59 -38.91 2.26
C VAL A 682 7.51 -38.27 3.31
N TYR A 683 7.66 -36.95 3.31
CA TYR A 683 8.60 -36.22 4.16
C TYR A 683 8.33 -36.45 5.65
N ILE A 684 7.07 -36.53 6.04
CA ILE A 684 6.65 -36.66 7.44
C ILE A 684 7.20 -37.92 8.12
N TRP A 685 7.57 -38.95 7.38
CA TRP A 685 8.06 -40.23 7.87
C TRP A 685 9.59 -40.38 7.88
N ALA A 686 10.33 -39.46 7.34
CA ALA A 686 11.75 -39.55 7.11
C ALA A 686 12.62 -39.37 8.38
N GLY A 687 12.07 -38.69 9.41
CA GLY A 687 12.81 -38.30 10.62
C GLY A 687 13.62 -39.40 11.33
N PRO A 688 13.11 -40.63 11.46
CA PRO A 688 13.84 -41.70 12.16
C PRO A 688 15.23 -42.06 11.60
N HIS A 689 15.58 -41.63 10.39
CA HIS A 689 16.94 -41.82 9.87
C HIS A 689 18.04 -41.07 10.68
N HIS A 690 17.65 -40.06 11.47
CA HIS A 690 18.57 -39.40 12.39
C HIS A 690 18.96 -40.28 13.60
N LEU A 691 18.26 -41.38 13.80
CA LEU A 691 18.42 -42.26 14.94
C LEU A 691 18.99 -43.66 14.57
N HIS A 692 19.76 -43.72 13.45
CA HIS A 692 20.49 -44.94 13.10
C HIS A 692 21.46 -45.32 14.21
N TYR A 693 21.59 -46.63 14.47
CA TYR A 693 22.45 -47.19 15.49
C TYR A 693 22.13 -46.76 16.94
N THR A 694 20.88 -46.33 17.19
CA THR A 694 20.39 -46.02 18.53
C THR A 694 19.46 -47.12 19.06
N ALA A 695 18.87 -46.89 20.24
CA ALA A 695 17.89 -47.81 20.84
C ALA A 695 16.50 -47.78 20.14
N LEU A 696 16.29 -46.91 19.11
CA LEU A 696 15.07 -46.95 18.31
C LEU A 696 14.95 -48.29 17.57
N PRO A 697 13.78 -48.96 17.50
CA PRO A 697 13.62 -50.21 16.76
C PRO A 697 14.13 -50.10 15.31
N ASP A 698 14.83 -51.13 14.83
CA ASP A 698 15.51 -51.10 13.52
C ASP A 698 14.54 -50.91 12.34
N TRP A 699 13.32 -51.45 12.45
CA TRP A 699 12.30 -51.23 11.41
C TRP A 699 11.94 -49.76 11.26
N ALA A 700 11.90 -48.97 12.35
CA ALA A 700 11.60 -47.54 12.31
C ALA A 700 12.76 -46.74 11.72
N GLN A 701 14.02 -47.13 12.06
CA GLN A 701 15.23 -46.57 11.44
C GLN A 701 15.24 -46.81 9.91
N SER A 702 14.91 -48.03 9.51
CA SER A 702 14.85 -48.45 8.10
C SER A 702 13.70 -47.78 7.35
N LEU A 703 12.54 -47.57 8.00
CA LEU A 703 11.44 -46.78 7.43
C LEU A 703 11.89 -45.36 7.12
N GLY A 704 12.56 -44.71 8.07
CA GLY A 704 13.11 -43.35 7.86
C GLY A 704 14.08 -43.29 6.69
N MET A 705 14.95 -44.26 6.54
CA MET A 705 15.87 -44.37 5.39
C MET A 705 15.11 -44.53 4.06
N VAL A 706 14.17 -45.47 3.96
CA VAL A 706 13.42 -45.73 2.73
C VAL A 706 12.59 -44.49 2.30
N MET A 707 11.92 -43.88 3.26
CA MET A 707 11.13 -42.65 2.94
C MET A 707 12.05 -41.50 2.51
N SER A 708 13.23 -41.36 3.07
CA SER A 708 14.22 -40.37 2.61
C SER A 708 14.71 -40.66 1.19
N LEU A 709 14.94 -41.90 0.81
CA LEU A 709 15.31 -42.23 -0.56
C LEU A 709 14.18 -41.96 -1.56
N ILE A 710 12.93 -42.25 -1.21
CA ILE A 710 11.76 -41.93 -2.04
C ILE A 710 11.60 -40.42 -2.25
N LEU A 711 11.97 -39.60 -1.25
CA LEU A 711 11.90 -38.14 -1.34
C LEU A 711 12.74 -37.51 -2.45
N LEU A 712 13.78 -38.23 -2.92
CA LEU A 712 14.59 -37.73 -4.03
C LEU A 712 13.74 -37.43 -5.28
N ALA A 713 12.79 -38.30 -5.61
CA ALA A 713 11.97 -38.15 -6.80
C ALA A 713 11.09 -36.85 -6.80
N PRO A 714 10.24 -36.58 -5.79
CA PRO A 714 9.47 -35.37 -5.75
C PRO A 714 10.33 -34.11 -5.62
N SER A 715 11.41 -34.14 -4.82
CA SER A 715 12.30 -33.01 -4.62
C SER A 715 12.98 -32.57 -5.92
N TRP A 716 13.55 -33.55 -6.65
CA TRP A 716 14.16 -33.28 -7.95
C TRP A 716 13.12 -32.90 -9.01
N GLY A 717 11.92 -33.47 -8.95
CA GLY A 717 10.80 -33.03 -9.77
C GLY A 717 10.49 -31.56 -9.56
N GLY A 718 10.52 -31.09 -8.31
CA GLY A 718 10.36 -29.68 -7.98
C GLY A 718 11.51 -28.81 -8.47
N MET A 719 12.74 -29.25 -8.29
CA MET A 719 13.94 -28.55 -8.81
C MET A 719 13.88 -28.42 -10.33
N ILE A 720 13.60 -29.51 -11.04
CA ILE A 720 13.46 -29.52 -12.51
C ILE A 720 12.34 -28.56 -12.94
N ASN A 721 11.18 -28.60 -12.27
CA ASN A 721 10.07 -27.69 -12.57
C ASN A 721 10.47 -26.21 -12.43
N GLY A 722 11.19 -25.88 -11.36
CA GLY A 722 11.73 -24.53 -11.15
C GLY A 722 12.75 -24.12 -12.20
N MET A 723 13.73 -24.99 -12.51
CA MET A 723 14.76 -24.73 -13.53
C MET A 723 14.14 -24.57 -14.93
N MET A 724 13.26 -25.50 -15.32
CA MET A 724 12.63 -25.50 -16.64
C MET A 724 11.63 -24.35 -16.82
N THR A 725 11.22 -23.69 -15.74
CA THR A 725 10.47 -22.42 -15.81
C THR A 725 11.25 -21.34 -16.57
N LEU A 726 12.59 -21.43 -16.61
CA LEU A 726 13.45 -20.55 -17.40
C LEU A 726 13.56 -20.96 -18.87
N SER A 727 12.87 -22.00 -19.34
CA SER A 727 12.91 -22.40 -20.75
C SER A 727 12.54 -21.21 -21.66
N GLY A 728 13.45 -20.85 -22.58
CA GLY A 728 13.35 -19.64 -23.41
C GLY A 728 13.72 -18.31 -22.71
N ALA A 729 14.13 -18.35 -21.43
CA ALA A 729 14.54 -17.16 -20.66
C ALA A 729 15.94 -17.28 -20.02
N TRP A 730 16.71 -18.32 -20.34
CA TRP A 730 18.05 -18.55 -19.78
C TRP A 730 19.02 -17.40 -20.07
N HIS A 731 18.87 -16.70 -21.19
CA HIS A 731 19.68 -15.53 -21.56
C HIS A 731 19.59 -14.39 -20.55
N LYS A 732 18.46 -14.29 -19.79
CA LYS A 732 18.27 -13.26 -18.75
C LYS A 732 19.26 -13.39 -17.60
N LEU A 733 19.83 -14.57 -17.36
CA LEU A 733 20.84 -14.77 -16.32
C LEU A 733 22.10 -13.89 -16.55
N ARG A 734 22.38 -13.49 -17.80
CA ARG A 734 23.54 -12.62 -18.09
C ARG A 734 23.38 -11.21 -17.52
N SER A 735 22.14 -10.71 -17.42
CA SER A 735 21.86 -9.32 -17.04
C SER A 735 21.07 -9.16 -15.73
N ASP A 736 20.43 -10.22 -15.23
CA ASP A 736 19.56 -10.17 -14.06
C ASP A 736 20.18 -10.90 -12.86
N PRO A 737 20.81 -10.17 -11.93
CA PRO A 737 21.42 -10.77 -10.73
C PRO A 737 20.37 -11.32 -9.74
N ILE A 738 19.11 -10.82 -9.74
CA ILE A 738 18.04 -11.35 -8.91
C ILE A 738 17.69 -12.77 -9.36
N LEU A 739 17.57 -12.96 -10.68
CA LEU A 739 17.28 -14.27 -11.25
C LEU A 739 18.43 -15.26 -10.98
N ARG A 740 19.69 -14.80 -10.94
CA ARG A 740 20.86 -15.64 -10.57
C ARG A 740 20.72 -16.19 -9.14
N PHE A 741 20.34 -15.36 -8.15
CA PHE A 741 20.06 -15.81 -6.79
C PHE A 741 19.03 -16.94 -6.77
N LEU A 742 17.91 -16.74 -7.49
CA LEU A 742 16.82 -17.72 -7.54
C LEU A 742 17.23 -19.03 -8.23
N VAL A 743 18.07 -18.98 -9.28
CA VAL A 743 18.52 -20.18 -10.00
C VAL A 743 19.59 -20.94 -9.22
N VAL A 744 20.54 -20.22 -8.61
CA VAL A 744 21.56 -20.86 -7.78
C VAL A 744 20.91 -21.52 -6.56
N SER A 745 19.87 -20.90 -5.98
CA SER A 745 19.12 -21.53 -4.90
C SER A 745 18.48 -22.86 -5.31
N LEU A 746 17.93 -22.95 -6.53
CA LEU A 746 17.38 -24.21 -7.07
C LEU A 746 18.46 -25.27 -7.28
N ALA A 747 19.66 -24.91 -7.71
CA ALA A 747 20.79 -25.84 -7.82
C ALA A 747 21.16 -26.41 -6.45
N PHE A 748 21.25 -25.56 -5.42
CA PHE A 748 21.50 -26.00 -4.06
C PHE A 748 20.36 -26.81 -3.46
N TYR A 749 19.10 -26.48 -3.81
CA TYR A 749 17.96 -27.31 -3.44
C TYR A 749 18.10 -28.74 -3.98
N GLY A 750 18.42 -28.87 -5.26
CA GLY A 750 18.66 -30.18 -5.87
C GLY A 750 19.83 -30.91 -5.24
N MET A 751 20.93 -30.22 -4.96
CA MET A 751 22.11 -30.79 -4.35
C MET A 751 21.84 -31.26 -2.90
N SER A 752 21.26 -30.43 -2.06
CA SER A 752 20.95 -30.78 -0.67
C SER A 752 19.91 -31.88 -0.57
N THR A 753 18.94 -31.95 -1.46
CA THR A 753 17.92 -32.99 -1.51
C THR A 753 18.42 -34.28 -2.21
N PHE A 754 19.60 -34.29 -2.79
CA PHE A 754 20.34 -35.51 -3.15
C PHE A 754 21.18 -36.01 -1.97
N GLU A 755 21.91 -35.11 -1.34
CA GLU A 755 22.84 -35.40 -0.24
C GLU A 755 22.11 -35.96 0.99
N GLY A 756 20.94 -35.38 1.37
CA GLY A 756 20.13 -35.84 2.49
C GLY A 756 19.75 -37.33 2.41
N PRO A 757 19.09 -37.77 1.34
CA PRO A 757 18.79 -39.19 1.09
C PRO A 757 20.04 -40.10 1.08
N MET A 758 21.14 -39.62 0.47
CA MET A 758 22.39 -40.36 0.49
C MET A 758 22.90 -40.56 1.91
N MET A 759 22.89 -39.52 2.75
CA MET A 759 23.32 -39.59 4.16
C MET A 759 22.34 -40.36 5.05
N ALA A 760 21.09 -40.56 4.61
CA ALA A 760 20.13 -41.43 5.29
C ALA A 760 20.44 -42.93 5.12
N ILE A 761 21.27 -43.34 4.15
CA ILE A 761 21.70 -44.71 4.00
C ILE A 761 22.57 -45.09 5.21
N LYS A 762 22.25 -46.18 5.89
CA LYS A 762 22.91 -46.59 7.16
C LYS A 762 24.44 -46.55 7.08
N THR A 763 25.03 -47.14 6.03
CA THR A 763 26.50 -47.17 5.87
C THR A 763 27.11 -45.79 5.66
N VAL A 764 26.44 -44.88 4.91
CA VAL A 764 26.89 -43.52 4.74
C VAL A 764 26.66 -42.71 6.01
N ASN A 765 25.53 -42.94 6.69
CA ASN A 765 25.20 -42.29 7.96
C ASN A 765 26.29 -42.63 9.03
N ALA A 766 26.71 -43.86 9.10
CA ALA A 766 27.78 -44.27 10.00
C ALA A 766 29.09 -43.50 9.80
N LEU A 767 29.38 -43.03 8.57
CA LEU A 767 30.55 -42.22 8.27
C LEU A 767 30.30 -40.72 8.56
N SER A 768 29.10 -40.22 8.23
CA SER A 768 28.79 -38.78 8.23
C SER A 768 28.25 -38.26 9.55
N HIS A 769 27.55 -39.10 10.34
CA HIS A 769 26.85 -38.65 11.54
C HIS A 769 27.82 -38.08 12.58
N TYR A 770 27.48 -36.98 13.21
CA TYR A 770 28.28 -36.21 14.16
C TYR A 770 29.55 -35.55 13.60
N THR A 771 29.80 -35.62 12.30
CA THR A 771 30.92 -34.93 11.64
C THR A 771 30.52 -33.59 11.04
N ASP A 772 31.52 -32.82 10.61
CA ASP A 772 31.32 -31.58 9.87
C ASP A 772 30.58 -31.80 8.54
N TRP A 773 30.55 -33.03 8.00
CA TRP A 773 29.78 -33.36 6.81
C TRP A 773 28.28 -33.09 6.99
N THR A 774 27.72 -33.51 8.14
CA THR A 774 26.31 -33.21 8.48
C THR A 774 26.04 -31.70 8.55
N ILE A 775 26.97 -30.95 9.14
CA ILE A 775 26.87 -29.48 9.21
C ILE A 775 26.97 -28.85 7.81
N GLY A 776 27.85 -29.42 6.95
CA GLY A 776 27.98 -29.00 5.54
C GLY A 776 26.67 -29.16 4.75
N HIS A 777 26.04 -30.34 4.93
CA HIS A 777 24.73 -30.64 4.36
C HIS A 777 23.67 -29.63 4.81
N VAL A 778 23.56 -29.34 6.11
CA VAL A 778 22.61 -28.35 6.64
C VAL A 778 22.87 -27.00 6.04
N HIS A 779 24.12 -26.57 5.86
CA HIS A 779 24.44 -25.26 5.26
C HIS A 779 24.26 -25.22 3.73
N ALA A 780 24.39 -26.37 3.03
CA ALA A 780 23.99 -26.47 1.62
C ALA A 780 22.49 -26.13 1.46
N GLY A 781 21.67 -26.62 2.39
CA GLY A 781 20.25 -26.23 2.48
C GLY A 781 20.06 -24.81 2.99
N ALA A 782 20.65 -24.43 4.12
CA ALA A 782 20.37 -23.16 4.80
C ALA A 782 20.96 -21.93 4.06
N LEU A 783 22.22 -21.99 3.62
CA LEU A 783 22.84 -20.90 2.87
C LEU A 783 22.54 -20.99 1.36
N GLY A 784 22.76 -22.18 0.79
CA GLY A 784 22.62 -22.36 -0.65
C GLY A 784 21.18 -22.29 -1.15
N TRP A 785 20.25 -22.95 -0.46
CA TRP A 785 18.83 -22.93 -0.83
C TRP A 785 18.06 -21.80 -0.13
N VAL A 786 17.93 -21.87 1.20
CA VAL A 786 17.03 -20.98 1.97
C VAL A 786 17.47 -19.51 1.90
N ALA A 787 18.75 -19.22 2.17
CA ALA A 787 19.20 -17.82 2.15
C ALA A 787 19.16 -17.24 0.74
N MET A 788 19.63 -17.97 -0.28
CA MET A 788 19.65 -17.47 -1.65
C MET A 788 18.25 -17.22 -2.21
N VAL A 789 17.27 -18.11 -1.98
CA VAL A 789 15.88 -17.88 -2.43
C VAL A 789 15.23 -16.73 -1.67
N SER A 790 15.54 -16.56 -0.38
CA SER A 790 15.07 -15.44 0.44
C SER A 790 15.61 -14.12 -0.09
N ILE A 791 16.92 -14.02 -0.30
CA ILE A 791 17.60 -12.83 -0.81
C ILE A 791 17.06 -12.43 -2.20
N GLY A 792 16.95 -13.40 -3.12
CA GLY A 792 16.41 -13.19 -4.45
C GLY A 792 14.94 -12.71 -4.41
N SER A 793 14.11 -13.34 -3.57
CA SER A 793 12.71 -12.97 -3.37
C SER A 793 12.57 -11.58 -2.77
N LEU A 794 13.41 -11.22 -1.79
CA LEU A 794 13.40 -9.89 -1.19
C LEU A 794 13.87 -8.79 -2.14
N TYR A 795 14.89 -9.02 -2.96
CA TYR A 795 15.31 -8.07 -3.99
C TYR A 795 14.20 -7.83 -5.04
N HIS A 796 13.38 -8.84 -5.33
CA HIS A 796 12.19 -8.68 -6.16
C HIS A 796 11.07 -7.92 -5.44
N LEU A 797 10.87 -8.19 -4.15
CA LEU A 797 9.75 -7.70 -3.32
C LEU A 797 9.97 -6.25 -2.85
N ILE A 798 11.14 -5.94 -2.32
CA ILE A 798 11.45 -4.66 -1.65
C ILE A 798 11.09 -3.45 -2.51
N PRO A 799 11.52 -3.31 -3.77
CA PRO A 799 11.15 -2.14 -4.55
C PRO A 799 9.62 -1.99 -4.68
N LYS A 800 8.90 -3.09 -4.85
CA LYS A 800 7.43 -3.07 -5.05
C LYS A 800 6.67 -2.62 -3.80
N VAL A 801 7.09 -3.06 -2.61
CA VAL A 801 6.43 -2.64 -1.35
C VAL A 801 6.85 -1.25 -0.89
N PHE A 802 7.96 -0.71 -1.42
CA PHE A 802 8.38 0.68 -1.23
C PHE A 802 7.93 1.60 -2.38
N GLY A 803 7.14 1.11 -3.33
CA GLY A 803 6.66 1.88 -4.48
C GLY A 803 7.76 2.27 -5.47
N ARG A 804 8.79 1.41 -5.64
CA ARG A 804 9.91 1.62 -6.54
C ARG A 804 9.83 0.68 -7.74
N GLU A 805 10.40 1.09 -8.87
CA GLU A 805 10.53 0.22 -10.05
C GLU A 805 11.62 -0.84 -9.86
N LYS A 806 12.72 -0.45 -9.21
CA LYS A 806 13.90 -1.29 -8.99
C LYS A 806 14.62 -0.92 -7.69
N MET A 807 15.52 -1.77 -7.25
CA MET A 807 16.44 -1.47 -6.16
C MET A 807 17.35 -0.28 -6.52
N TYR A 808 17.92 0.35 -5.50
CA TYR A 808 18.83 1.48 -5.66
C TYR A 808 19.95 1.16 -6.65
N SER A 809 20.60 -0.01 -6.53
CA SER A 809 21.70 -0.41 -7.40
C SER A 809 21.64 -1.89 -7.78
N LEU A 810 21.62 -2.20 -9.08
CA LEU A 810 21.77 -3.56 -9.60
C LEU A 810 23.22 -4.05 -9.48
N GLY A 811 24.21 -3.14 -9.52
CA GLY A 811 25.61 -3.47 -9.31
C GLY A 811 25.89 -4.04 -7.92
N LEU A 812 25.25 -3.46 -6.88
CA LEU A 812 25.35 -4.00 -5.50
C LEU A 812 24.69 -5.37 -5.38
N ILE A 813 23.59 -5.63 -6.10
CA ILE A 813 22.96 -6.97 -6.14
C ILE A 813 23.92 -7.97 -6.79
N ASN A 814 24.58 -7.58 -7.87
CA ASN A 814 25.53 -8.45 -8.56
C ASN A 814 26.77 -8.75 -7.69
N ALA A 815 27.32 -7.75 -7.01
CA ALA A 815 28.42 -7.94 -6.06
C ALA A 815 28.01 -8.89 -4.91
N HIS A 816 26.83 -8.65 -4.33
CA HIS A 816 26.27 -9.53 -3.29
C HIS A 816 26.10 -10.97 -3.80
N PHE A 817 25.61 -11.16 -5.02
CA PHE A 817 25.45 -12.49 -5.62
C PHE A 817 26.76 -13.28 -5.63
N TRP A 818 27.86 -12.66 -6.08
CA TRP A 818 29.14 -13.31 -6.16
C TRP A 818 29.74 -13.57 -4.78
N LEU A 819 29.67 -12.60 -3.86
CA LEU A 819 30.11 -12.80 -2.48
C LEU A 819 29.35 -13.93 -1.79
N ALA A 820 28.02 -13.95 -1.90
CA ALA A 820 27.19 -14.99 -1.32
C ALA A 820 27.46 -16.36 -1.93
N THR A 821 27.63 -16.45 -3.26
CA THR A 821 27.90 -17.74 -3.95
C THR A 821 29.29 -18.27 -3.58
N ILE A 822 30.33 -17.45 -3.69
CA ILE A 822 31.70 -17.86 -3.36
C ILE A 822 31.80 -18.21 -1.88
N GLY A 823 31.23 -17.38 -0.99
CA GLY A 823 31.22 -17.63 0.45
C GLY A 823 30.54 -18.95 0.80
N THR A 824 29.40 -19.24 0.19
CA THR A 824 28.67 -20.51 0.39
C THR A 824 29.48 -21.72 -0.07
N VAL A 825 30.10 -21.65 -1.26
CA VAL A 825 30.90 -22.77 -1.80
C VAL A 825 32.10 -23.05 -0.91
N LEU A 826 32.85 -22.03 -0.52
CA LEU A 826 34.02 -22.19 0.39
C LEU A 826 33.57 -22.78 1.73
N TYR A 827 32.48 -22.28 2.28
CA TYR A 827 31.95 -22.73 3.59
C TYR A 827 31.56 -24.19 3.56
N ILE A 828 30.82 -24.64 2.56
CA ILE A 828 30.31 -26.01 2.44
C ILE A 828 31.43 -26.99 2.08
N ALA A 829 32.28 -26.64 1.09
CA ALA A 829 33.33 -27.51 0.63
C ALA A 829 34.34 -27.82 1.75
N SER A 830 34.69 -26.85 2.59
CA SER A 830 35.57 -27.06 3.74
C SER A 830 34.98 -28.03 4.74
N MET A 831 33.68 -27.98 4.97
CA MET A 831 32.99 -28.90 5.90
C MET A 831 32.81 -30.30 5.33
N TRP A 832 32.65 -30.46 4.02
CA TRP A 832 32.66 -31.78 3.40
C TRP A 832 34.01 -32.44 3.53
N VAL A 833 35.09 -31.72 3.23
CA VAL A 833 36.45 -32.26 3.38
C VAL A 833 36.72 -32.63 4.84
N ASN A 834 36.45 -31.72 5.77
CA ASN A 834 36.64 -31.99 7.20
C ASN A 834 35.80 -33.19 7.67
N GLY A 835 34.50 -33.21 7.33
CA GLY A 835 33.59 -34.22 7.82
C GLY A 835 33.92 -35.63 7.29
N ILE A 836 34.29 -35.75 6.01
CA ILE A 836 34.75 -37.03 5.46
C ILE A 836 36.03 -37.46 6.16
N THR A 837 37.00 -36.54 6.34
CA THR A 837 38.25 -36.83 7.04
C THR A 837 37.98 -37.28 8.49
N GLN A 838 37.17 -36.56 9.25
CA GLN A 838 36.73 -36.89 10.60
C GLN A 838 36.11 -38.29 10.66
N GLY A 839 35.13 -38.54 9.76
CA GLY A 839 34.47 -39.85 9.74
C GLY A 839 35.39 -41.02 9.45
N LEU A 840 36.33 -40.85 8.53
CA LEU A 840 37.34 -41.86 8.24
C LEU A 840 38.30 -42.08 9.43
N MET A 841 38.76 -41.00 10.05
CA MET A 841 39.65 -41.08 11.23
C MET A 841 38.96 -41.72 12.44
N TRP A 842 37.71 -41.35 12.72
CA TRP A 842 36.95 -41.89 13.85
C TRP A 842 36.57 -43.40 13.69
N ARG A 843 36.64 -43.92 12.49
CA ARG A 843 36.33 -45.31 12.18
C ARG A 843 37.58 -46.16 11.96
N ALA A 844 38.74 -45.53 11.93
CA ALA A 844 39.99 -46.25 11.80
C ALA A 844 40.33 -46.98 13.15
N VAL A 845 40.43 -48.30 13.10
CA VAL A 845 40.79 -49.14 14.27
C VAL A 845 42.01 -49.99 13.97
N ASN A 846 42.83 -50.15 14.97
CA ASN A 846 43.99 -51.00 14.92
C ASN A 846 43.55 -52.51 15.03
N GLU A 847 44.47 -53.43 14.76
CA GLU A 847 44.18 -54.86 14.83
C GLU A 847 43.71 -55.32 16.22
N ASP A 848 44.10 -54.62 17.27
CA ASP A 848 43.71 -54.88 18.65
C ASP A 848 42.35 -54.22 19.03
N GLY A 849 41.69 -53.56 18.08
CA GLY A 849 40.42 -52.93 18.29
C GLY A 849 40.47 -51.53 18.92
N THR A 850 41.66 -50.99 19.19
CA THR A 850 41.85 -49.65 19.68
C THR A 850 41.68 -48.59 18.50
N LEU A 851 41.36 -47.38 18.84
CA LEU A 851 41.26 -46.29 17.83
C LEU A 851 42.65 -45.93 17.28
N THR A 852 42.79 -45.87 15.94
CA THR A 852 44.04 -45.44 15.30
C THR A 852 44.36 -43.98 15.57
N TYR A 853 43.35 -43.12 15.64
CA TYR A 853 43.47 -41.69 15.85
C TYR A 853 42.68 -41.24 17.08
N SER A 854 43.25 -40.34 17.85
CA SER A 854 42.54 -39.65 18.92
C SER A 854 41.59 -38.57 18.38
N PHE A 855 40.64 -38.13 19.21
CA PHE A 855 39.75 -37.00 18.88
C PHE A 855 40.53 -35.73 18.62
N VAL A 856 41.63 -35.47 19.38
CA VAL A 856 42.45 -34.26 19.19
C VAL A 856 43.19 -34.28 17.85
N GLU A 857 43.68 -35.42 17.40
CA GLU A 857 44.31 -35.58 16.08
C GLU A 857 43.31 -35.30 14.95
N ALA A 858 42.07 -35.76 15.11
CA ALA A 858 41.01 -35.45 14.13
C ALA A 858 40.68 -33.95 14.09
N LEU A 859 40.68 -33.27 15.24
CA LEU A 859 40.49 -31.80 15.29
C LEU A 859 41.66 -31.04 14.63
N ALA A 860 42.90 -31.47 14.90
CA ALA A 860 44.09 -30.90 14.30
C ALA A 860 44.09 -31.05 12.77
N ALA A 861 43.69 -32.23 12.26
CA ALA A 861 43.53 -32.45 10.82
C ALA A 861 42.45 -31.56 10.21
N GLY A 862 41.39 -31.21 10.95
CA GLY A 862 40.29 -30.32 10.51
C GLY A 862 40.62 -28.82 10.55
N HIS A 863 41.66 -28.42 11.27
CA HIS A 863 41.93 -26.99 11.54
C HIS A 863 42.07 -26.12 10.26
N PRO A 864 42.76 -26.52 9.16
CA PRO A 864 42.77 -25.75 7.91
C PRO A 864 41.40 -25.54 7.33
N GLY A 865 40.51 -26.53 7.42
CA GLY A 865 39.11 -26.39 6.96
C GLY A 865 38.32 -25.43 7.81
N PHE A 866 38.58 -25.33 9.13
CA PHE A 866 37.92 -24.30 9.97
C PHE A 866 38.27 -22.88 9.54
N ILE A 867 39.51 -22.63 9.12
CA ILE A 867 39.94 -21.33 8.57
C ILE A 867 39.15 -21.02 7.29
N VAL A 868 39.06 -21.93 6.34
CA VAL A 868 38.35 -21.76 5.09
C VAL A 868 36.86 -21.54 5.34
N ARG A 869 36.26 -22.30 6.28
CA ARG A 869 34.89 -22.14 6.74
C ARG A 869 34.62 -20.73 7.28
N MET A 870 35.47 -20.23 8.17
CA MET A 870 35.38 -18.88 8.73
C MET A 870 35.44 -17.81 7.62
N LEU A 871 36.40 -17.91 6.70
CA LEU A 871 36.54 -16.98 5.57
C LEU A 871 35.30 -17.00 4.66
N GLY A 872 34.78 -18.20 4.35
CA GLY A 872 33.58 -18.35 3.55
C GLY A 872 32.36 -17.67 4.20
N GLY A 873 32.19 -17.86 5.51
CA GLY A 873 31.13 -17.20 6.28
C GLY A 873 31.27 -15.68 6.30
N PHE A 874 32.49 -15.16 6.47
CA PHE A 874 32.76 -13.73 6.45
C PHE A 874 32.47 -13.11 5.08
N ILE A 875 32.83 -13.76 3.99
CA ILE A 875 32.55 -13.30 2.61
C ILE A 875 31.04 -13.24 2.40
N PHE A 876 30.27 -14.25 2.88
CA PHE A 876 28.81 -14.24 2.80
C PHE A 876 28.22 -13.07 3.59
N LEU A 877 28.70 -12.82 4.80
CA LEU A 877 28.25 -11.71 5.66
C LEU A 877 28.47 -10.34 5.00
N LEU A 878 29.61 -10.13 4.32
CA LEU A 878 29.88 -8.91 3.56
C LEU A 878 28.78 -8.66 2.50
N GLY A 879 28.33 -9.71 1.84
CA GLY A 879 27.19 -9.66 0.93
C GLY A 879 25.92 -9.16 1.60
N MET A 880 25.61 -9.61 2.82
CA MET A 880 24.45 -9.15 3.58
C MET A 880 24.51 -7.67 3.96
N PHE A 881 25.69 -7.12 4.25
CA PHE A 881 25.87 -5.67 4.45
C PHE A 881 25.58 -4.89 3.17
N LEU A 882 25.99 -5.38 1.99
CA LEU A 882 25.63 -4.77 0.72
C LEU A 882 24.12 -4.77 0.49
N MET A 883 23.43 -5.86 0.88
CA MET A 883 21.95 -5.92 0.82
C MET A 883 21.31 -4.88 1.75
N ALA A 884 21.79 -4.76 2.98
CA ALA A 884 21.29 -3.77 3.93
C ALA A 884 21.43 -2.34 3.39
N TYR A 885 22.61 -1.98 2.89
CA TYR A 885 22.85 -0.67 2.30
C TYR A 885 21.94 -0.41 1.08
N ASN A 886 21.82 -1.38 0.19
CA ASN A 886 20.97 -1.26 -1.00
C ASN A 886 19.47 -1.13 -0.62
N THR A 887 19.03 -1.86 0.39
CA THR A 887 17.66 -1.80 0.93
C THR A 887 17.40 -0.44 1.59
N TRP A 888 18.30 0.02 2.43
CA TRP A 888 18.24 1.32 3.09
C TRP A 888 18.15 2.46 2.07
N ARG A 889 19.04 2.47 1.06
CA ARG A 889 19.02 3.47 -0.02
C ARG A 889 17.75 3.39 -0.86
N THR A 890 17.19 2.19 -1.08
CA THR A 890 15.92 2.00 -1.77
C THR A 890 14.75 2.59 -0.97
N GLY A 891 14.77 2.46 0.35
CA GLY A 891 13.75 2.98 1.26
C GLY A 891 13.83 4.49 1.50
N LEU A 892 15.05 5.04 1.66
CA LEU A 892 15.27 6.46 2.00
C LEU A 892 14.84 7.46 0.91
N LEU A 893 14.90 7.07 -0.34
CA LEU A 893 14.39 7.91 -1.42
C LEU A 893 12.85 7.89 -1.39
N ILE A 894 12.22 8.51 -0.39
CA ILE A 894 10.78 8.76 -0.34
C ILE A 894 10.44 9.76 -1.45
N THR A 895 10.32 9.25 -2.65
CA THR A 895 9.61 9.90 -3.75
C THR A 895 8.45 8.99 -4.11
N ILE A 896 7.24 9.50 -4.04
CA ILE A 896 6.03 8.79 -4.49
C ILE A 896 6.19 8.57 -5.99
N ARG A 897 6.72 7.41 -6.38
CA ARG A 897 6.81 6.99 -7.78
C ARG A 897 5.57 6.18 -8.13
N TRP A 898 4.68 6.80 -8.88
CA TRP A 898 3.57 6.13 -9.53
C TRP A 898 4.12 5.26 -10.67
N SER A 899 4.01 3.94 -10.56
CA SER A 899 4.45 3.04 -11.65
C SER A 899 3.56 3.25 -12.88
N ALA A 900 4.14 3.81 -13.92
CA ALA A 900 3.52 3.92 -15.26
C ALA A 900 3.76 2.66 -16.10
N SER A 901 3.85 1.47 -15.50
CA SER A 901 4.07 0.22 -16.24
C SER A 901 2.98 -0.80 -15.95
N SER A 902 1.89 -0.68 -16.68
CA SER A 902 1.20 -1.83 -17.28
C SER A 902 0.97 -1.48 -18.75
N PRO A 903 1.45 -2.27 -19.72
CA PRO A 903 0.96 -2.15 -21.09
C PRO A 903 -0.53 -2.44 -21.10
N LEU A 904 -1.23 -1.85 -22.06
CA LEU A 904 -2.64 -1.91 -22.43
C LEU A 904 -3.45 -3.08 -21.90
#